data_5eba7121377f157411454c0a83b9899e
#
_entry.id   5eba7121377f157411454c0a83b9899e
#
_cell.length_a   1.000
_cell.length_b   1.000
_cell.length_c   1.000
_cell.angle_alpha   90.00
_cell.angle_beta   90.00
_cell.angle_gamma   90.00
#
_symmetry.space_group_name_H-M   'P 1'
#
loop_
_entity.id
_entity.type
_entity.pdbx_description
1 polymer ?
#
loop_
_entity_poly.entity_id
_entity_poly.type
_entity_poly.pdbx_seq_one_letter_code
_entity_poly.pdbx_strand_id
1 'polypeptide(L)'
;MKNLIVNEELISKVQTVYKLDRKSSIKFIQTKPSLMKKHIKNEKNIMKELEKLNQNPEYCWAIDMENRNLERLDDCALFYRGNSITYRELFKQRDSFAKSFKALGIEKGDELPICISNIPELVSMLMAINMIGAKANIFGADFSHDYIEEILNGCSKKIFIASDDNYEKIKEVVSKVGNTKKVIFSLTDSLPNGVDPYYEYDKPFYEFKSKVADFKKDDNTVMSKSDFIEFGKNYTGSIKEKVNLEDEFTVTYSSGSTKIGKPKAIIHTNRSYVTMARFHDTDLSRLPEMKNIIGLAHIPPHSNTDLITSISDTLSQGCTVALEPIYDKAFFARSLYINKPDYVPATRSFWIYAIKNFDNDKLLKNTNWAFLKIPVSVGEAISQNEEKFINQGFRKLKAGKDKLPRPLYPLTISIGGGDCEHGGIFFTMFKILREKISLSKDDFGLVPFQSVECTALREDGSECNYGELGRLVANSPGNMKKYKNNPTATDKFFIKDNNGKVWADCHVWGYINYRGNAVMKGRIGNEFHLLDGSLYPTFLISDIILKDTKNILSCEVVNVLDNSGVEIPVVHFELQPNKDKKIFNILDSINARIQKYIPKELANKIVFRLHGGNDSFSLTGCGKRSVLALEDEKFASNCFKYDQNGSLEFINNDYTYSYQKKSSKEKCKKVQ
;
A
#
# COMPACT_ATOMS: atom_id res chain seq x y z
N MET A 1 -6.86 -15.43 31.09
CA MET A 1 -7.41 -14.81 29.86
C MET A 1 -8.94 -14.80 29.94
N LYS A 2 -9.54 -13.63 29.83
CA LYS A 2 -11.01 -13.53 29.91
C LYS A 2 -11.58 -14.11 28.63
N ASN A 3 -12.43 -15.13 28.77
CA ASN A 3 -13.24 -15.64 27.68
C ASN A 3 -13.95 -14.48 26.99
N LEU A 4 -14.10 -14.55 25.68
CA LEU A 4 -14.90 -13.62 24.92
C LEU A 4 -16.20 -13.37 25.69
N ILE A 5 -16.43 -12.13 26.06
CA ILE A 5 -17.74 -11.75 26.61
C ILE A 5 -18.69 -11.76 25.43
N VAL A 6 -19.41 -12.85 25.27
CA VAL A 6 -20.55 -12.95 24.35
C VAL A 6 -21.57 -11.96 24.90
N ASN A 7 -21.52 -10.72 24.40
CA ASN A 7 -22.43 -9.68 24.85
C ASN A 7 -23.76 -9.74 24.07
N GLU A 8 -24.80 -9.18 24.66
CA GLU A 8 -26.15 -9.20 24.07
C GLU A 8 -26.22 -8.49 22.71
N GLU A 9 -25.39 -7.47 22.49
CA GLU A 9 -25.31 -6.77 21.21
C GLU A 9 -24.82 -7.69 20.09
N LEU A 10 -23.76 -8.46 20.33
CA LEU A 10 -23.22 -9.41 19.36
C LEU A 10 -24.19 -10.56 19.08
N ILE A 11 -24.86 -11.07 20.14
CA ILE A 11 -25.90 -12.09 20.01
C ILE A 11 -27.03 -11.58 19.11
N SER A 12 -27.55 -10.37 19.41
CA SER A 12 -28.62 -9.74 18.65
C SER A 12 -28.23 -9.55 17.15
N LYS A 13 -27.01 -9.11 16.88
CA LYS A 13 -26.48 -8.99 15.51
C LYS A 13 -26.47 -10.33 14.78
N VAL A 14 -25.97 -11.38 15.41
CA VAL A 14 -25.93 -12.73 14.83
C VAL A 14 -27.33 -13.29 14.60
N GLN A 15 -28.24 -13.12 15.55
CA GLN A 15 -29.64 -13.53 15.39
C GLN A 15 -30.31 -12.85 14.19
N THR A 16 -30.11 -11.54 14.05
CA THR A 16 -30.70 -10.74 12.96
C THR A 16 -30.17 -11.15 11.60
N VAL A 17 -28.84 -11.29 11.47
CA VAL A 17 -28.17 -11.53 10.19
C VAL A 17 -28.36 -12.98 9.72
N TYR A 18 -28.26 -13.95 10.62
CA TYR A 18 -28.28 -15.38 10.29
C TYR A 18 -29.60 -16.07 10.59
N LYS A 19 -30.58 -15.31 11.13
CA LYS A 19 -31.89 -15.84 11.54
C LYS A 19 -31.77 -17.06 12.48
N LEU A 20 -30.80 -17.02 13.38
CA LEU A 20 -30.56 -18.05 14.38
C LEU A 20 -31.27 -17.73 15.68
N ASP A 21 -31.65 -18.76 16.45
CA ASP A 21 -32.07 -18.59 17.84
C ASP A 21 -30.88 -18.16 18.71
N ARG A 22 -31.16 -17.74 19.97
CA ARG A 22 -30.12 -17.24 20.88
C ARG A 22 -29.06 -18.30 21.20
N LYS A 23 -29.43 -19.56 21.39
CA LYS A 23 -28.50 -20.64 21.72
C LYS A 23 -27.58 -20.94 20.55
N SER A 24 -28.14 -21.03 19.35
CA SER A 24 -27.38 -21.22 18.10
C SER A 24 -26.47 -20.04 17.80
N SER A 25 -26.89 -18.80 18.10
CA SER A 25 -26.07 -17.61 17.93
C SER A 25 -24.87 -17.60 18.86
N ILE A 26 -25.04 -17.97 20.14
CA ILE A 26 -23.95 -18.10 21.10
C ILE A 26 -22.96 -19.18 20.64
N LYS A 27 -23.46 -20.34 20.22
CA LYS A 27 -22.61 -21.41 19.68
C LYS A 27 -21.85 -20.95 18.44
N PHE A 28 -22.51 -20.22 17.54
CA PHE A 28 -21.90 -19.66 16.35
C PHE A 28 -20.75 -18.71 16.69
N ILE A 29 -20.98 -17.78 17.63
CA ILE A 29 -19.96 -16.81 18.09
C ILE A 29 -18.76 -17.50 18.73
N GLN A 30 -18.99 -18.60 19.44
CA GLN A 30 -17.95 -19.38 20.11
C GLN A 30 -17.17 -20.33 19.15
N THR A 31 -17.63 -20.47 17.91
CA THR A 31 -16.93 -21.31 16.93
C THR A 31 -15.65 -20.61 16.47
N LYS A 32 -14.54 -21.36 16.43
CA LYS A 32 -13.27 -20.82 15.96
C LYS A 32 -13.36 -20.42 14.49
N PRO A 33 -12.77 -19.28 14.11
CA PRO A 33 -12.83 -18.74 12.75
C PRO A 33 -12.39 -19.72 11.65
N SER A 34 -11.32 -20.47 11.88
CA SER A 34 -10.79 -21.47 10.95
C SER A 34 -11.79 -22.58 10.58
N LEU A 35 -12.82 -22.78 11.38
CA LEU A 35 -13.87 -23.77 11.10
C LEU A 35 -14.98 -23.26 10.17
N MET A 36 -15.05 -21.93 9.94
CA MET A 36 -16.06 -21.31 9.06
C MET A 36 -15.74 -21.40 7.55
N LYS A 37 -15.03 -22.42 7.14
CA LYS A 37 -14.48 -22.66 5.80
C LYS A 37 -15.47 -22.79 4.65
N LYS A 38 -16.61 -22.10 4.64
CA LYS A 38 -17.53 -22.11 3.49
C LYS A 38 -17.01 -21.38 2.25
N HIS A 39 -15.95 -20.59 2.36
CA HIS A 39 -15.39 -19.82 1.23
C HIS A 39 -14.34 -20.57 0.41
N ILE A 40 -13.91 -21.76 0.83
CA ILE A 40 -12.79 -22.51 0.25
C ILE A 40 -13.20 -23.38 -0.97
N LYS A 41 -14.38 -23.22 -1.52
CA LYS A 41 -14.80 -24.09 -2.64
C LYS A 41 -13.93 -23.93 -3.90
N ASN A 42 -13.26 -22.80 -4.07
CA ASN A 42 -12.40 -22.54 -5.23
C ASN A 42 -10.89 -22.67 -4.94
N GLU A 43 -10.47 -22.73 -3.67
CA GLU A 43 -9.06 -22.95 -3.29
C GLU A 43 -8.47 -24.18 -3.95
N LYS A 44 -9.20 -25.31 -3.87
CA LYS A 44 -8.77 -26.57 -4.50
C LYS A 44 -8.59 -26.45 -6.00
N ASN A 45 -9.34 -25.58 -6.67
CA ASN A 45 -9.23 -25.38 -8.11
C ASN A 45 -8.02 -24.53 -8.48
N ILE A 46 -7.79 -23.44 -7.76
CA ILE A 46 -6.61 -22.58 -7.97
C ILE A 46 -5.33 -23.38 -7.65
N MET A 47 -5.28 -24.07 -6.52
CA MET A 47 -4.10 -24.88 -6.16
C MET A 47 -3.82 -25.97 -7.18
N LYS A 48 -4.84 -26.70 -7.66
CA LYS A 48 -4.68 -27.70 -8.72
C LYS A 48 -4.22 -27.10 -10.04
N GLU A 49 -4.73 -25.92 -10.38
CA GLU A 49 -4.27 -25.20 -11.56
C GLU A 49 -2.80 -24.80 -11.44
N LEU A 50 -2.40 -24.23 -10.31
CA LEU A 50 -1.01 -23.88 -10.04
C LEU A 50 -0.09 -25.10 -10.07
N GLU A 51 -0.51 -26.23 -9.51
CA GLU A 51 0.23 -27.50 -9.57
C GLU A 51 0.41 -27.97 -11.01
N LYS A 52 -0.65 -27.89 -11.83
CA LYS A 52 -0.57 -28.25 -13.26
C LYS A 52 0.37 -27.32 -14.02
N LEU A 53 0.30 -26.01 -13.78
CA LEU A 53 1.17 -25.04 -14.42
C LEU A 53 2.63 -25.24 -14.02
N ASN A 54 2.89 -25.63 -12.77
CA ASN A 54 4.24 -25.89 -12.26
C ASN A 54 4.90 -27.13 -12.89
N GLN A 55 4.14 -27.99 -13.56
CA GLN A 55 4.68 -29.10 -14.33
C GLN A 55 5.28 -28.67 -15.68
N ASN A 56 4.94 -27.47 -16.17
CA ASN A 56 5.55 -26.93 -17.38
C ASN A 56 6.90 -26.26 -17.03
N PRO A 57 8.03 -26.78 -17.54
CA PRO A 57 9.36 -26.31 -17.16
C PRO A 57 9.73 -24.91 -17.70
N GLU A 58 8.89 -24.33 -18.54
CA GLU A 58 9.10 -22.98 -19.11
C GLU A 58 8.00 -22.00 -18.66
N TYR A 59 7.16 -22.37 -17.67
CA TYR A 59 6.04 -21.57 -17.27
C TYR A 59 6.43 -20.55 -16.19
N CYS A 60 6.43 -19.29 -16.55
CA CYS A 60 6.69 -18.16 -15.66
C CYS A 60 5.61 -17.07 -15.82
N TRP A 61 5.69 -16.02 -15.02
CA TRP A 61 4.75 -14.90 -15.08
C TRP A 61 4.66 -14.26 -16.48
N ALA A 62 5.78 -14.05 -17.17
CA ALA A 62 5.79 -13.45 -18.50
C ALA A 62 5.06 -14.30 -19.53
N ILE A 63 5.17 -15.62 -19.43
CA ILE A 63 4.47 -16.58 -20.31
C ILE A 63 2.99 -16.66 -19.92
N ASP A 64 2.64 -16.65 -18.64
CA ASP A 64 1.24 -16.56 -18.18
C ASP A 64 0.56 -15.32 -18.75
N MET A 65 1.23 -14.18 -18.68
CA MET A 65 0.75 -12.91 -19.21
C MET A 65 0.50 -12.94 -20.71
N GLU A 66 1.44 -13.50 -21.48
CA GLU A 66 1.30 -13.64 -22.94
C GLU A 66 0.12 -14.56 -23.28
N ASN A 67 0.05 -15.75 -22.66
CA ASN A 67 -1.01 -16.72 -22.91
C ASN A 67 -2.41 -16.17 -22.63
N ARG A 68 -2.55 -15.36 -21.62
CA ARG A 68 -3.84 -14.72 -21.26
C ARG A 68 -4.29 -13.67 -22.26
N ASN A 69 -3.37 -13.11 -23.04
CA ASN A 69 -3.62 -11.98 -23.94
C ASN A 69 -3.45 -12.31 -25.44
N LEU A 70 -3.33 -13.59 -25.82
CA LEU A 70 -3.15 -13.99 -27.21
C LEU A 70 -4.28 -13.50 -28.17
N GLU A 71 -5.50 -13.41 -27.65
CA GLU A 71 -6.65 -12.91 -28.43
C GLU A 71 -6.80 -11.39 -28.42
N ARG A 72 -5.87 -10.66 -27.73
CA ARG A 72 -5.95 -9.22 -27.49
C ARG A 72 -4.66 -8.48 -27.84
N LEU A 73 -3.89 -9.04 -28.76
CA LEU A 73 -2.56 -8.50 -29.07
C LEU A 73 -2.58 -7.06 -29.57
N ASP A 74 -3.68 -6.63 -30.20
CA ASP A 74 -3.83 -5.28 -30.73
C ASP A 74 -4.58 -4.32 -29.76
N ASP A 75 -5.02 -4.83 -28.60
CA ASP A 75 -5.58 -3.99 -27.55
C ASP A 75 -4.46 -3.20 -26.83
N CYS A 76 -4.81 -2.06 -26.24
CA CYS A 76 -3.89 -1.24 -25.49
C CYS A 76 -3.50 -1.94 -24.16
N ALA A 77 -2.23 -2.25 -23.99
CA ALA A 77 -1.66 -2.79 -22.76
C ALA A 77 -1.22 -1.66 -21.80
N LEU A 78 -0.46 -0.69 -22.33
CA LEU A 78 0.09 0.40 -21.53
C LEU A 78 -0.33 1.75 -22.15
N PHE A 79 -0.68 2.67 -21.25
CA PHE A 79 -0.94 4.07 -21.59
C PHE A 79 0.06 4.96 -20.88
N TYR A 80 0.79 5.77 -21.61
CA TYR A 80 1.83 6.63 -21.06
C TYR A 80 1.83 8.01 -21.76
N ARG A 81 1.37 9.03 -21.05
CA ARG A 81 1.41 10.43 -21.51
C ARG A 81 0.90 10.62 -22.96
N GLY A 82 -0.25 10.04 -23.28
CA GLY A 82 -0.84 10.13 -24.61
C GLY A 82 -0.35 9.08 -25.61
N ASN A 83 0.64 8.28 -25.26
CA ASN A 83 1.07 7.14 -26.07
C ASN A 83 0.35 5.85 -25.60
N SER A 84 -0.18 5.10 -26.56
CA SER A 84 -0.80 3.80 -26.35
C SER A 84 0.12 2.71 -26.91
N ILE A 85 0.51 1.77 -26.06
CA ILE A 85 1.37 0.62 -26.40
C ILE A 85 0.49 -0.62 -26.35
N THR A 86 0.40 -1.35 -27.46
CA THR A 86 -0.39 -2.58 -27.56
C THR A 86 0.29 -3.75 -26.86
N TYR A 87 -0.46 -4.83 -26.56
CA TYR A 87 0.14 -6.08 -26.05
C TYR A 87 1.17 -6.64 -27.02
N ARG A 88 0.95 -6.56 -28.32
CA ARG A 88 1.91 -6.96 -29.35
C ARG A 88 3.23 -6.20 -29.25
N GLU A 89 3.17 -4.90 -29.10
CA GLU A 89 4.34 -4.04 -28.97
C GLU A 89 5.05 -4.29 -27.64
N LEU A 90 4.31 -4.47 -26.55
CA LEU A 90 4.84 -4.82 -25.24
C LEU A 90 5.64 -6.13 -25.29
N PHE A 91 5.07 -7.19 -25.88
CA PHE A 91 5.77 -8.49 -25.97
C PHE A 91 6.96 -8.44 -26.95
N LYS A 92 6.86 -7.67 -28.04
CA LYS A 92 7.99 -7.44 -28.95
C LYS A 92 9.15 -6.71 -28.25
N GLN A 93 8.85 -5.71 -27.44
CA GLN A 93 9.86 -4.99 -26.66
C GLN A 93 10.49 -5.89 -25.59
N ARG A 94 9.68 -6.71 -24.88
CA ARG A 94 10.14 -7.76 -23.98
C ARG A 94 11.18 -8.66 -24.65
N ASP A 95 10.85 -9.19 -25.81
CA ASP A 95 11.73 -10.11 -26.55
C ASP A 95 13.06 -9.44 -26.96
N SER A 96 12.99 -8.15 -27.35
CA SER A 96 14.18 -7.36 -27.68
C SER A 96 15.06 -7.18 -26.42
N PHE A 97 14.49 -6.87 -25.29
CA PHE A 97 15.25 -6.74 -24.04
C PHE A 97 15.82 -8.08 -23.57
N ALA A 98 15.06 -9.18 -23.71
CA ALA A 98 15.57 -10.51 -23.37
C ALA A 98 16.79 -10.90 -24.22
N LYS A 99 16.79 -10.59 -25.51
CA LYS A 99 17.98 -10.77 -26.38
C LYS A 99 19.16 -9.95 -25.89
N SER A 100 18.93 -8.71 -25.50
CA SER A 100 20.00 -7.81 -24.99
C SER A 100 20.58 -8.32 -23.68
N PHE A 101 19.74 -8.78 -22.76
CA PHE A 101 20.21 -9.41 -21.52
C PHE A 101 21.04 -10.66 -21.78
N LYS A 102 20.59 -11.54 -22.66
CA LYS A 102 21.33 -12.77 -23.03
C LYS A 102 22.65 -12.42 -23.73
N ALA A 103 22.68 -11.42 -24.59
CA ALA A 103 23.91 -10.93 -25.25
C ALA A 103 24.91 -10.34 -24.24
N LEU A 104 24.44 -9.73 -23.15
CA LEU A 104 25.27 -9.29 -22.02
C LEU A 104 25.73 -10.43 -21.11
N GLY A 105 25.36 -11.68 -21.41
CA GLY A 105 25.72 -12.85 -20.62
C GLY A 105 24.92 -12.97 -19.32
N ILE A 106 23.72 -12.40 -19.26
CA ILE A 106 22.82 -12.63 -18.12
C ILE A 106 22.28 -14.05 -18.18
N GLU A 107 22.36 -14.75 -17.05
CA GLU A 107 21.98 -16.16 -16.92
C GLU A 107 20.85 -16.34 -15.89
N LYS A 108 20.23 -17.51 -15.91
CA LYS A 108 19.27 -17.89 -14.88
C LYS A 108 19.87 -17.78 -13.48
N GLY A 109 19.16 -17.11 -12.57
CA GLY A 109 19.57 -16.92 -11.19
C GLY A 109 20.38 -15.65 -10.94
N ASP A 110 20.91 -14.97 -11.98
CA ASP A 110 21.53 -13.65 -11.82
C ASP A 110 20.53 -12.68 -11.18
N GLU A 111 20.98 -11.90 -10.22
CA GLU A 111 20.16 -10.90 -9.55
C GLU A 111 20.57 -9.51 -10.03
N LEU A 112 19.66 -8.82 -10.71
CA LEU A 112 19.94 -7.56 -11.40
C LEU A 112 19.48 -6.37 -10.56
N PRO A 113 20.37 -5.42 -10.21
CA PRO A 113 20.02 -4.22 -9.46
C PRO A 113 19.27 -3.22 -10.36
N ILE A 114 18.09 -2.78 -9.89
CA ILE A 114 17.15 -1.95 -10.66
C ILE A 114 16.65 -0.81 -9.81
N CYS A 115 16.78 0.44 -10.30
CA CYS A 115 16.24 1.64 -9.68
C CYS A 115 15.49 2.48 -10.71
N ILE A 116 14.21 2.17 -10.95
CA ILE A 116 13.45 2.68 -12.10
C ILE A 116 12.08 3.20 -11.67
N SER A 117 11.59 4.23 -12.36
CA SER A 117 10.25 4.78 -12.20
C SER A 117 9.19 4.00 -13.01
N ASN A 118 7.90 4.29 -12.80
CA ASN A 118 6.80 3.65 -13.54
C ASN A 118 6.73 4.14 -14.99
N ILE A 119 7.54 3.56 -15.84
CA ILE A 119 7.62 3.81 -17.30
C ILE A 119 7.36 2.51 -18.08
N PRO A 120 6.99 2.57 -19.36
CA PRO A 120 6.72 1.37 -20.17
C PRO A 120 7.87 0.37 -20.19
N GLU A 121 9.11 0.86 -20.18
CA GLU A 121 10.32 0.04 -20.16
C GLU A 121 10.41 -0.86 -18.93
N LEU A 122 9.93 -0.40 -17.76
CA LEU A 122 9.86 -1.23 -16.55
C LEU A 122 9.11 -2.54 -16.82
N VAL A 123 7.91 -2.45 -17.42
CA VAL A 123 7.04 -3.62 -17.62
C VAL A 123 7.68 -4.61 -18.58
N SER A 124 8.13 -4.13 -19.76
CA SER A 124 8.80 -4.97 -20.76
C SER A 124 10.07 -5.61 -20.23
N MET A 125 10.85 -4.86 -19.45
CA MET A 125 12.11 -5.31 -18.85
C MET A 125 11.86 -6.38 -17.79
N LEU A 126 10.89 -6.20 -16.90
CA LEU A 126 10.56 -7.21 -15.89
C LEU A 126 10.10 -8.52 -16.53
N MET A 127 9.29 -8.44 -17.59
CA MET A 127 8.88 -9.61 -18.35
C MET A 127 10.09 -10.31 -19.01
N ALA A 128 11.04 -9.54 -19.55
CA ALA A 128 12.26 -10.08 -20.15
C ALA A 128 13.14 -10.78 -19.10
N ILE A 129 13.39 -10.15 -17.96
CA ILE A 129 14.16 -10.70 -16.84
C ILE A 129 13.52 -12.00 -16.34
N ASN A 130 12.20 -12.01 -16.20
CA ASN A 130 11.43 -13.17 -15.78
C ASN A 130 11.57 -14.36 -16.75
N MET A 131 11.46 -14.09 -18.04
CA MET A 131 11.51 -15.12 -19.11
C MET A 131 12.90 -15.76 -19.23
N ILE A 132 13.97 -15.02 -18.97
CA ILE A 132 15.35 -15.57 -18.96
C ILE A 132 15.73 -16.16 -17.61
N GLY A 133 14.82 -16.21 -16.63
CA GLY A 133 15.02 -16.79 -15.31
C GLY A 133 15.94 -15.99 -14.37
N ALA A 134 16.25 -14.74 -14.67
CA ALA A 134 16.99 -13.87 -13.79
C ALA A 134 16.05 -13.24 -12.73
N LYS A 135 16.63 -12.58 -11.72
CA LYS A 135 15.92 -11.94 -10.62
C LYS A 135 16.01 -10.42 -10.73
N ALA A 136 14.91 -9.72 -10.57
CA ALA A 136 14.85 -8.28 -10.51
C ALA A 136 14.92 -7.79 -9.06
N ASN A 137 16.04 -7.16 -8.66
CA ASN A 137 16.18 -6.51 -7.36
C ASN A 137 15.86 -5.02 -7.52
N ILE A 138 14.63 -4.64 -7.15
CA ILE A 138 14.06 -3.31 -7.41
C ILE A 138 14.07 -2.50 -6.12
N PHE A 139 14.90 -1.47 -6.05
CA PHE A 139 15.06 -0.62 -4.87
C PHE A 139 14.76 0.86 -5.16
N GLY A 140 14.54 1.65 -4.09
CA GLY A 140 14.23 3.07 -4.17
C GLY A 140 15.48 3.94 -4.20
N ALA A 141 15.47 5.02 -4.99
CA ALA A 141 16.53 6.02 -5.02
C ALA A 141 16.55 6.89 -3.74
N ASP A 142 15.55 6.80 -2.89
CA ASP A 142 15.42 7.46 -1.60
C ASP A 142 16.02 6.67 -0.43
N PHE A 143 16.56 5.47 -0.69
CA PHE A 143 17.26 4.71 0.33
C PHE A 143 18.61 5.37 0.67
N SER A 144 19.12 5.12 1.88
CA SER A 144 20.45 5.63 2.25
C SER A 144 21.54 5.09 1.32
N HIS A 145 22.55 5.92 1.03
CA HIS A 145 23.66 5.54 0.13
C HIS A 145 24.36 4.26 0.59
N ASP A 146 24.59 4.10 1.89
CA ASP A 146 25.22 2.88 2.45
C ASP A 146 24.35 1.64 2.18
N TYR A 147 23.02 1.78 2.27
CA TYR A 147 22.15 0.65 2.00
C TYR A 147 22.08 0.33 0.50
N ILE A 148 22.06 1.34 -0.37
CA ILE A 148 22.16 1.13 -1.83
C ILE A 148 23.47 0.43 -2.17
N GLU A 149 24.61 0.83 -1.58
CA GLU A 149 25.90 0.17 -1.79
C GLU A 149 25.86 -1.31 -1.35
N GLU A 150 25.25 -1.61 -0.20
CA GLU A 150 25.02 -2.98 0.26
C GLU A 150 24.22 -3.81 -0.76
N ILE A 151 23.11 -3.24 -1.27
CA ILE A 151 22.28 -3.88 -2.31
C ILE A 151 23.11 -4.17 -3.57
N LEU A 152 23.81 -3.17 -4.08
CA LEU A 152 24.62 -3.29 -5.28
C LEU A 152 25.73 -4.34 -5.11
N ASN A 153 26.35 -4.41 -3.93
CA ASN A 153 27.36 -5.41 -3.62
C ASN A 153 26.82 -6.84 -3.56
N GLY A 154 25.54 -6.99 -3.24
CA GLY A 154 24.84 -8.29 -3.20
C GLY A 154 24.24 -8.74 -4.54
N CYS A 155 24.34 -7.94 -5.62
CA CYS A 155 23.78 -8.22 -6.93
C CYS A 155 24.85 -8.63 -7.95
N SER A 156 24.43 -9.09 -9.13
CA SER A 156 25.29 -9.34 -10.28
C SER A 156 25.99 -8.05 -10.72
N LYS A 157 27.27 -8.13 -10.99
CA LYS A 157 28.09 -7.00 -11.48
C LYS A 157 28.06 -6.83 -13.00
N LYS A 158 27.26 -7.61 -13.72
CA LYS A 158 27.18 -7.56 -15.19
C LYS A 158 26.47 -6.31 -15.70
N ILE A 159 25.44 -5.88 -14.98
CA ILE A 159 24.57 -4.78 -15.40
C ILE A 159 23.98 -4.04 -14.18
N PHE A 160 23.72 -2.74 -14.37
CA PHE A 160 22.88 -1.90 -13.51
C PHE A 160 21.79 -1.24 -14.37
N ILE A 161 20.56 -1.12 -13.87
CA ILE A 161 19.44 -0.59 -14.63
C ILE A 161 18.74 0.52 -13.82
N ALA A 162 18.48 1.66 -14.48
CA ALA A 162 17.75 2.75 -13.84
C ALA A 162 16.94 3.59 -14.85
N SER A 163 16.03 4.39 -14.35
CA SER A 163 15.54 5.57 -15.06
C SER A 163 16.44 6.78 -14.78
N ASP A 164 16.49 7.72 -15.72
CA ASP A 164 17.40 8.87 -15.67
C ASP A 164 17.16 9.80 -14.48
N ASP A 165 15.91 9.96 -14.04
CA ASP A 165 15.52 10.70 -12.83
C ASP A 165 16.04 10.05 -11.54
N ASN A 166 16.04 8.73 -11.48
CA ASN A 166 16.56 7.98 -10.33
C ASN A 166 18.07 7.84 -10.38
N TYR A 167 18.64 7.57 -11.55
CA TYR A 167 20.11 7.49 -11.71
C TYR A 167 20.81 8.78 -11.27
N GLU A 168 20.26 9.94 -11.61
CA GLU A 168 20.80 11.23 -11.20
C GLU A 168 20.98 11.35 -9.68
N LYS A 169 20.09 10.78 -8.91
CA LYS A 169 20.13 10.83 -7.44
C LYS A 169 21.18 9.91 -6.82
N ILE A 170 21.54 8.82 -7.51
CA ILE A 170 22.36 7.73 -6.95
C ILE A 170 23.64 7.45 -7.75
N LYS A 171 23.94 8.21 -8.81
CA LYS A 171 25.08 7.98 -9.72
C LYS A 171 26.42 7.89 -8.99
N GLU A 172 26.61 8.68 -7.92
CA GLU A 172 27.82 8.67 -7.12
C GLU A 172 28.04 7.33 -6.40
N VAL A 173 26.98 6.70 -5.89
CA VAL A 173 27.05 5.38 -5.26
C VAL A 173 27.27 4.30 -6.31
N VAL A 174 26.55 4.37 -7.42
CA VAL A 174 26.67 3.40 -8.52
C VAL A 174 28.08 3.42 -9.14
N SER A 175 28.74 4.57 -9.24
CA SER A 175 30.09 4.70 -9.78
C SER A 175 31.16 3.96 -8.96
N LYS A 176 30.92 3.74 -7.67
CA LYS A 176 31.84 3.01 -6.78
C LYS A 176 31.88 1.50 -7.05
N VAL A 177 30.86 0.96 -7.71
CA VAL A 177 30.70 -0.50 -7.89
C VAL A 177 31.47 -1.08 -9.09
N GLY A 178 32.29 -0.30 -9.76
CA GLY A 178 33.21 -0.76 -10.82
C GLY A 178 32.61 -0.72 -12.24
N ASN A 179 33.26 -1.42 -13.18
CA ASN A 179 32.98 -1.39 -14.65
C ASN A 179 31.69 -2.14 -15.04
N THR A 180 30.59 -1.93 -14.31
CA THR A 180 29.31 -2.51 -14.62
C THR A 180 28.65 -1.75 -15.78
N LYS A 181 28.10 -2.43 -16.78
CA LYS A 181 27.26 -1.79 -17.82
C LYS A 181 26.03 -1.18 -17.17
N LYS A 182 25.70 0.06 -17.55
CA LYS A 182 24.58 0.80 -17.00
C LYS A 182 23.55 1.07 -18.09
N VAL A 183 22.39 0.46 -17.99
CA VAL A 183 21.27 0.72 -18.90
C VAL A 183 20.37 1.78 -18.26
N ILE A 184 20.34 2.96 -18.86
CA ILE A 184 19.57 4.09 -18.35
C ILE A 184 18.45 4.42 -19.34
N PHE A 185 17.22 4.22 -18.88
CA PHE A 185 16.02 4.60 -19.61
C PHE A 185 15.64 6.04 -19.27
N SER A 186 15.23 6.81 -20.27
CA SER A 186 14.67 8.14 -20.01
C SER A 186 13.17 8.08 -19.73
N LEU A 187 12.69 8.94 -18.83
CA LEU A 187 11.24 9.17 -18.67
C LEU A 187 10.57 9.58 -20.00
N THR A 188 11.35 10.04 -20.98
CA THR A 188 10.85 10.49 -22.29
C THR A 188 10.95 9.45 -23.40
N ASP A 189 11.55 8.27 -23.17
CA ASP A 189 11.80 7.26 -24.21
C ASP A 189 10.53 6.70 -24.88
N SER A 190 9.41 6.72 -24.18
CA SER A 190 8.12 6.24 -24.69
C SER A 190 7.07 7.33 -24.83
N LEU A 191 7.47 8.61 -24.87
CA LEU A 191 6.54 9.71 -25.21
C LEU A 191 6.13 9.64 -26.69
N PRO A 192 4.93 10.12 -27.03
CA PRO A 192 4.51 10.19 -28.43
C PRO A 192 5.40 11.13 -29.23
N ASN A 193 5.57 10.83 -30.52
CA ASN A 193 6.25 11.73 -31.44
C ASN A 193 5.37 12.97 -31.69
N GLY A 194 5.80 14.14 -31.20
CA GLY A 194 5.08 15.40 -31.38
C GLY A 194 4.75 16.12 -30.07
N VAL A 195 3.85 17.11 -30.18
CA VAL A 195 3.40 17.87 -29.01
C VAL A 195 2.46 17.00 -28.19
N ASP A 196 2.82 16.78 -26.95
CA ASP A 196 1.98 16.06 -26.01
C ASP A 196 0.70 16.88 -25.75
N PRO A 197 -0.50 16.26 -25.89
CA PRO A 197 -1.77 16.94 -25.64
C PRO A 197 -1.94 17.40 -24.20
N TYR A 198 -1.12 16.93 -23.27
CA TYR A 198 -1.15 17.26 -21.85
C TYR A 198 -0.08 18.25 -21.40
N TYR A 199 0.73 18.80 -22.34
CA TYR A 199 1.84 19.72 -22.03
C TYR A 199 1.43 20.88 -21.11
N GLU A 200 0.32 21.54 -21.41
CA GLU A 200 -0.19 22.66 -20.60
C GLU A 200 -0.57 22.24 -19.16
N TYR A 201 -0.88 20.96 -18.97
CA TYR A 201 -1.37 20.43 -17.72
C TYR A 201 -0.26 19.86 -16.85
N ASP A 202 0.85 19.46 -17.44
CA ASP A 202 1.93 18.77 -16.75
C ASP A 202 3.30 19.33 -17.11
N LYS A 203 3.36 20.66 -17.23
CA LYS A 203 4.56 21.40 -17.59
C LYS A 203 5.82 20.98 -16.81
N PRO A 204 5.77 20.75 -15.47
CA PRO A 204 6.94 20.29 -14.74
C PRO A 204 7.50 18.95 -15.23
N PHE A 205 6.65 18.04 -15.71
CA PHE A 205 7.08 16.79 -16.31
C PHE A 205 7.74 17.02 -17.69
N TYR A 206 7.18 17.89 -18.49
CA TYR A 206 7.69 18.18 -19.85
C TYR A 206 8.91 19.11 -19.88
N GLU A 207 9.13 19.84 -18.79
CA GLU A 207 10.41 20.53 -18.56
C GLU A 207 11.54 19.56 -18.22
N PHE A 208 11.21 18.31 -17.90
CA PHE A 208 12.17 17.25 -17.70
C PHE A 208 12.83 16.91 -19.05
N LYS A 209 14.12 17.14 -19.13
CA LYS A 209 14.93 16.76 -20.29
C LYS A 209 15.68 15.47 -19.99
N SER A 210 15.68 14.55 -20.96
CA SER A 210 16.50 13.34 -20.85
C SER A 210 17.97 13.70 -20.57
N LYS A 211 18.53 13.10 -19.54
CA LYS A 211 19.95 13.25 -19.13
C LYS A 211 20.84 12.13 -19.66
N VAL A 212 20.27 11.15 -20.34
CA VAL A 212 21.00 9.96 -20.80
C VAL A 212 22.19 10.30 -21.67
N ALA A 213 22.06 11.30 -22.59
CA ALA A 213 23.15 11.75 -23.43
C ALA A 213 24.32 12.36 -22.65
N ASP A 214 24.04 13.07 -21.55
CA ASP A 214 25.07 13.65 -20.70
C ASP A 214 25.74 12.56 -19.87
N PHE A 215 24.99 11.62 -19.30
CA PHE A 215 25.56 10.47 -18.61
C PHE A 215 26.49 9.63 -19.50
N LYS A 216 26.15 9.47 -20.80
CA LYS A 216 27.04 8.77 -21.76
C LYS A 216 28.33 9.51 -22.05
N LYS A 217 28.37 10.85 -21.97
CA LYS A 217 29.62 11.63 -22.12
C LYS A 217 30.51 11.43 -20.89
N ASP A 218 29.92 11.36 -19.73
CA ASP A 218 30.67 11.23 -18.46
C ASP A 218 31.13 9.78 -18.20
N ASP A 219 30.37 8.79 -18.70
CA ASP A 219 30.61 7.37 -18.46
C ASP A 219 30.28 6.53 -19.71
N ASN A 220 31.31 5.98 -20.34
CA ASN A 220 31.22 5.16 -21.55
C ASN A 220 30.59 3.77 -21.31
N THR A 221 30.31 3.40 -20.05
CA THR A 221 29.59 2.18 -19.71
C THR A 221 28.06 2.38 -19.71
N VAL A 222 27.60 3.63 -19.85
CA VAL A 222 26.16 3.96 -19.94
C VAL A 222 25.63 3.64 -21.33
N MET A 223 24.53 2.94 -21.37
CA MET A 223 23.77 2.56 -22.55
C MET A 223 22.39 3.19 -22.47
N SER A 224 21.94 3.85 -23.55
CA SER A 224 20.54 4.26 -23.72
C SER A 224 19.65 3.04 -24.04
N LYS A 225 18.32 3.24 -24.08
CA LYS A 225 17.38 2.23 -24.56
C LYS A 225 17.74 1.71 -25.96
N SER A 226 18.08 2.62 -26.89
CA SER A 226 18.46 2.26 -28.26
C SER A 226 19.77 1.47 -28.31
N ASP A 227 20.81 1.87 -27.53
CA ASP A 227 22.05 1.12 -27.47
C ASP A 227 21.84 -0.29 -26.91
N PHE A 228 20.99 -0.41 -25.89
CA PHE A 228 20.69 -1.68 -25.28
C PHE A 228 19.96 -2.64 -26.24
N ILE A 229 19.00 -2.14 -27.01
CA ILE A 229 18.30 -2.93 -28.03
C ILE A 229 19.25 -3.32 -29.17
N GLU A 230 20.06 -2.39 -29.65
CA GLU A 230 21.03 -2.67 -30.73
C GLU A 230 22.08 -3.69 -30.30
N PHE A 231 22.50 -3.67 -29.02
CA PHE A 231 23.44 -4.64 -28.46
C PHE A 231 22.92 -6.09 -28.57
N GLY A 232 21.62 -6.30 -28.33
CA GLY A 232 20.99 -7.61 -28.40
C GLY A 232 20.51 -8.04 -29.80
N LYS A 233 20.56 -7.15 -30.82
CA LYS A 233 19.97 -7.36 -32.13
C LYS A 233 20.39 -8.64 -32.84
N ASN A 234 21.69 -8.98 -32.75
CA ASN A 234 22.26 -10.12 -33.40
C ASN A 234 22.26 -11.41 -32.54
N TYR A 235 21.65 -11.38 -31.35
CA TYR A 235 21.52 -12.55 -30.53
C TYR A 235 20.51 -13.54 -31.12
N THR A 236 20.98 -14.77 -31.42
CA THR A 236 20.17 -15.83 -32.07
C THR A 236 19.84 -17.00 -31.15
N GLY A 237 20.38 -16.99 -29.92
CA GLY A 237 20.11 -18.04 -28.93
C GLY A 237 18.69 -17.97 -28.32
N SER A 238 18.35 -18.96 -27.51
CA SER A 238 17.06 -18.96 -26.80
C SER A 238 16.96 -17.79 -25.81
N ILE A 239 15.82 -17.14 -25.80
CA ILE A 239 15.45 -16.10 -24.81
C ILE A 239 14.50 -16.65 -23.74
N LYS A 240 14.15 -17.94 -23.81
CA LYS A 240 13.34 -18.62 -22.80
C LYS A 240 14.21 -19.61 -22.05
N GLU A 241 14.15 -19.56 -20.73
CA GLU A 241 14.84 -20.48 -19.84
C GLU A 241 13.86 -21.41 -19.16
N LYS A 242 14.38 -22.53 -18.67
CA LYS A 242 13.61 -23.45 -17.84
C LYS A 242 13.38 -22.80 -16.47
N VAL A 243 12.18 -22.29 -16.26
CA VAL A 243 11.74 -21.65 -15.01
C VAL A 243 10.42 -22.28 -14.55
N ASN A 244 10.12 -22.18 -13.26
CA ASN A 244 8.88 -22.68 -12.69
C ASN A 244 8.28 -21.66 -11.69
N LEU A 245 7.11 -21.98 -11.16
CA LEU A 245 6.42 -21.08 -10.24
C LEU A 245 7.17 -20.82 -8.93
N GLU A 246 8.05 -21.72 -8.50
CA GLU A 246 8.82 -21.61 -7.25
C GLU A 246 10.15 -20.87 -7.42
N ASP A 247 10.57 -20.57 -8.67
CA ASP A 247 11.78 -19.82 -8.91
C ASP A 247 11.61 -18.38 -8.44
N GLU A 248 12.65 -17.84 -7.79
CA GLU A 248 12.69 -16.46 -7.30
C GLU A 248 12.68 -15.50 -8.48
N PHE A 249 11.82 -14.48 -8.42
CA PHE A 249 11.67 -13.53 -9.51
C PHE A 249 12.00 -12.10 -9.09
N THR A 250 11.35 -11.60 -8.04
CA THR A 250 11.61 -10.22 -7.60
C THR A 250 12.15 -10.17 -6.18
N VAL A 251 13.03 -9.20 -5.95
CA VAL A 251 13.39 -8.69 -4.63
C VAL A 251 12.85 -7.28 -4.56
N THR A 252 11.91 -7.04 -3.65
CA THR A 252 11.30 -5.74 -3.38
C THR A 252 11.50 -5.40 -1.91
N TYR A 253 11.08 -4.22 -1.48
CA TYR A 253 11.42 -3.75 -0.14
C TYR A 253 10.18 -3.31 0.64
N SER A 254 10.17 -3.63 1.93
CA SER A 254 9.15 -3.10 2.83
C SER A 254 9.29 -1.58 2.96
N SER A 255 8.21 -0.89 3.35
CA SER A 255 8.19 0.58 3.47
C SER A 255 9.04 1.17 4.61
N GLY A 256 9.88 0.37 5.27
CA GLY A 256 10.79 0.83 6.33
C GLY A 256 10.12 1.36 7.60
N SER A 257 8.85 1.08 7.81
CA SER A 257 8.06 1.58 8.95
C SER A 257 8.39 0.97 10.32
N THR A 258 9.42 0.13 10.39
CA THR A 258 9.87 -0.46 11.66
C THR A 258 11.02 0.35 12.26
N LYS A 259 11.08 0.44 13.59
CA LYS A 259 12.07 1.18 14.41
C LYS A 259 13.57 0.93 14.08
N ILE A 260 13.90 0.08 13.11
CA ILE A 260 15.27 -0.35 12.77
C ILE A 260 15.76 0.22 11.42
N GLY A 261 15.09 1.21 10.86
CA GLY A 261 15.66 2.09 9.81
C GLY A 261 16.00 1.50 8.43
N LYS A 262 16.20 0.18 8.28
CA LYS A 262 16.48 -0.44 6.97
C LYS A 262 15.24 -1.18 6.44
N PRO A 263 14.77 -0.91 5.20
CA PRO A 263 13.74 -1.72 4.55
C PRO A 263 14.15 -3.18 4.49
N LYS A 264 13.20 -4.09 4.76
CA LYS A 264 13.45 -5.52 4.59
C LYS A 264 13.35 -5.90 3.11
N ALA A 265 14.32 -6.63 2.60
CA ALA A 265 14.31 -7.16 1.24
C ALA A 265 13.43 -8.44 1.18
N ILE A 266 12.37 -8.41 0.38
CA ILE A 266 11.32 -9.42 0.28
C ILE A 266 11.46 -10.16 -1.05
N ILE A 267 11.60 -11.48 -1.01
CA ILE A 267 11.71 -12.31 -2.21
C ILE A 267 10.35 -12.92 -2.57
N HIS A 268 9.89 -12.62 -3.78
CA HIS A 268 8.74 -13.25 -4.40
C HIS A 268 9.14 -14.19 -5.53
N THR A 269 8.31 -15.22 -5.71
CA THR A 269 8.44 -16.19 -6.79
C THR A 269 7.45 -15.88 -7.93
N ASN A 270 7.57 -16.58 -9.04
CA ASN A 270 6.57 -16.53 -10.11
C ASN A 270 5.15 -16.86 -9.59
N ARG A 271 5.04 -17.75 -8.59
CA ARG A 271 3.77 -18.11 -7.96
C ARG A 271 3.01 -16.89 -7.45
N SER A 272 3.69 -15.95 -6.78
CA SER A 272 3.03 -14.75 -6.22
C SER A 272 2.31 -13.95 -7.30
N TYR A 273 2.94 -13.73 -8.45
CA TYR A 273 2.40 -12.96 -9.56
C TYR A 273 1.26 -13.71 -10.28
N VAL A 274 1.47 -14.98 -10.57
CA VAL A 274 0.49 -15.82 -11.28
C VAL A 274 -0.76 -16.06 -10.42
N THR A 275 -0.62 -16.11 -9.09
CA THR A 275 -1.73 -16.29 -8.16
C THR A 275 -2.68 -15.09 -8.14
N MET A 276 -2.15 -13.87 -8.16
CA MET A 276 -2.98 -12.66 -8.11
C MET A 276 -3.95 -12.58 -9.30
N ALA A 277 -3.46 -12.90 -10.50
CA ALA A 277 -4.32 -12.97 -11.68
C ALA A 277 -5.53 -13.89 -11.48
N ARG A 278 -5.35 -14.99 -10.75
CA ARG A 278 -6.39 -15.98 -10.51
C ARG A 278 -7.38 -15.58 -9.41
N PHE A 279 -6.94 -14.78 -8.46
CA PHE A 279 -7.86 -14.22 -7.47
C PHE A 279 -8.93 -13.35 -8.13
N HIS A 280 -8.54 -12.52 -9.09
CA HIS A 280 -9.47 -11.63 -9.78
C HIS A 280 -10.33 -12.34 -10.84
N ASP A 281 -9.86 -13.44 -11.43
CA ASP A 281 -10.68 -14.26 -12.35
C ASP A 281 -11.99 -14.73 -11.72
N THR A 282 -12.05 -14.79 -10.40
CA THR A 282 -13.21 -15.35 -9.70
C THR A 282 -14.17 -14.30 -9.17
N ASP A 283 -13.71 -13.09 -8.84
CA ASP A 283 -14.50 -12.11 -8.10
C ASP A 283 -14.85 -10.83 -8.89
N LEU A 284 -13.91 -10.27 -9.62
CA LEU A 284 -14.09 -8.97 -10.31
C LEU A 284 -14.33 -9.10 -11.81
N SER A 285 -13.68 -10.03 -12.48
CA SER A 285 -13.77 -10.19 -13.94
C SER A 285 -15.15 -10.66 -14.43
N ARG A 286 -15.97 -11.16 -13.53
CA ARG A 286 -17.35 -11.60 -13.85
C ARG A 286 -18.34 -10.46 -14.04
N LEU A 287 -18.01 -9.26 -13.59
CA LEU A 287 -18.85 -8.09 -13.78
C LEU A 287 -18.55 -7.49 -15.15
N PRO A 288 -19.54 -7.37 -16.07
CA PRO A 288 -19.32 -6.78 -17.40
C PRO A 288 -18.68 -5.39 -17.35
N GLU A 289 -18.98 -4.62 -16.28
CA GLU A 289 -18.47 -3.28 -16.05
C GLU A 289 -16.97 -3.25 -15.73
N MET A 290 -16.38 -4.41 -15.41
CA MET A 290 -14.96 -4.57 -15.06
C MET A 290 -14.10 -5.00 -16.25
N LYS A 291 -14.69 -5.18 -17.42
CA LYS A 291 -13.94 -5.45 -18.65
C LYS A 291 -13.39 -4.15 -19.23
N ASN A 292 -12.22 -4.24 -19.85
CA ASN A 292 -11.56 -3.13 -20.55
C ASN A 292 -11.38 -1.90 -19.64
N ILE A 293 -10.96 -2.08 -18.40
CA ILE A 293 -10.67 -0.99 -17.48
C ILE A 293 -9.27 -0.44 -17.69
N ILE A 294 -9.07 0.79 -17.26
CA ILE A 294 -7.75 1.43 -17.16
C ILE A 294 -7.36 1.45 -15.68
N GLY A 295 -6.31 0.72 -15.31
CA GLY A 295 -5.72 0.76 -13.98
C GLY A 295 -4.60 1.80 -13.90
N LEU A 296 -4.47 2.53 -12.78
CA LEU A 296 -3.37 3.46 -12.56
C LEU A 296 -2.26 2.81 -11.74
N ALA A 297 -1.05 2.76 -12.30
CA ALA A 297 0.18 2.40 -11.61
C ALA A 297 0.99 3.66 -11.30
N HIS A 298 1.06 4.01 -10.00
CA HIS A 298 1.74 5.24 -9.57
C HIS A 298 2.58 5.04 -8.30
N ILE A 299 2.39 3.91 -7.60
CA ILE A 299 3.18 3.60 -6.40
C ILE A 299 4.59 3.18 -6.82
N PRO A 300 5.66 3.58 -6.13
CA PRO A 300 7.03 3.25 -6.56
C PRO A 300 7.24 1.74 -6.75
N PRO A 301 7.91 1.29 -7.83
CA PRO A 301 8.04 -0.11 -8.18
C PRO A 301 8.81 -0.97 -7.15
N HIS A 302 9.62 -0.35 -6.30
CA HIS A 302 10.27 -1.06 -5.20
C HIS A 302 9.27 -1.55 -4.14
N SER A 303 8.03 -1.03 -4.18
CA SER A 303 6.89 -1.58 -3.43
C SER A 303 6.17 -2.63 -4.27
N ASN A 304 6.15 -3.87 -3.78
CA ASN A 304 5.53 -4.99 -4.49
C ASN A 304 4.03 -4.78 -4.79
N THR A 305 3.37 -3.91 -4.03
CA THR A 305 1.94 -3.62 -4.20
C THR A 305 1.62 -3.14 -5.61
N ASP A 306 2.43 -2.24 -6.18
CA ASP A 306 2.15 -1.70 -7.53
C ASP A 306 2.46 -2.72 -8.62
N LEU A 307 3.58 -3.43 -8.49
CA LEU A 307 4.00 -4.45 -9.46
C LEU A 307 2.97 -5.57 -9.61
N ILE A 308 2.47 -6.06 -8.48
CA ILE A 308 1.51 -7.17 -8.51
C ILE A 308 0.09 -6.67 -8.73
N THR A 309 -0.37 -5.69 -7.94
CA THR A 309 -1.79 -5.31 -7.93
C THR A 309 -2.16 -4.35 -9.07
N SER A 310 -1.32 -3.33 -9.34
CA SER A 310 -1.65 -2.33 -10.38
C SER A 310 -1.22 -2.80 -11.77
N ILE A 311 -0.02 -3.38 -11.89
CA ILE A 311 0.55 -3.73 -13.20
C ILE A 311 0.19 -5.18 -13.58
N SER A 312 0.69 -6.16 -12.83
CA SER A 312 0.56 -7.58 -13.20
C SER A 312 -0.90 -8.02 -13.28
N ASP A 313 -1.68 -7.70 -12.26
CA ASP A 313 -3.07 -8.09 -12.20
C ASP A 313 -3.91 -7.43 -13.31
N THR A 314 -3.80 -6.11 -13.48
CA THR A 314 -4.53 -5.38 -14.54
C THR A 314 -4.22 -5.92 -15.93
N LEU A 315 -2.95 -6.14 -16.25
CA LEU A 315 -2.54 -6.70 -17.55
C LEU A 315 -3.00 -8.15 -17.74
N SER A 316 -2.98 -8.97 -16.68
CA SER A 316 -3.45 -10.37 -16.77
C SER A 316 -4.94 -10.48 -17.04
N GLN A 317 -5.72 -9.44 -16.76
CA GLN A 317 -7.15 -9.37 -17.09
C GLN A 317 -7.40 -8.83 -18.51
N GLY A 318 -6.36 -8.57 -19.30
CA GLY A 318 -6.47 -7.96 -20.63
C GLY A 318 -6.90 -6.48 -20.59
N CYS A 319 -6.55 -5.80 -19.52
CA CYS A 319 -6.88 -4.40 -19.27
C CYS A 319 -5.68 -3.49 -19.54
N THR A 320 -5.88 -2.18 -19.56
CA THR A 320 -4.84 -1.19 -19.81
C THR A 320 -4.25 -0.69 -18.49
N VAL A 321 -2.92 -0.58 -18.39
CA VAL A 321 -2.25 0.10 -17.27
C VAL A 321 -1.79 1.49 -17.72
N ALA A 322 -2.30 2.51 -17.07
CA ALA A 322 -1.77 3.88 -17.18
C ALA A 322 -0.63 4.04 -16.16
N LEU A 323 0.52 4.51 -16.63
CA LEU A 323 1.74 4.62 -15.84
C LEU A 323 2.01 6.08 -15.45
N GLU A 324 2.23 6.31 -14.15
CA GLU A 324 2.65 7.61 -13.60
C GLU A 324 4.05 7.47 -12.99
N PRO A 325 5.08 8.09 -13.62
CA PRO A 325 6.46 7.92 -13.18
C PRO A 325 6.81 8.72 -11.94
N ILE A 326 6.09 9.81 -11.65
CA ILE A 326 6.41 10.71 -10.55
C ILE A 326 5.52 10.43 -9.35
N TYR A 327 6.12 9.94 -8.28
CA TYR A 327 5.42 9.64 -7.04
C TYR A 327 5.28 10.89 -6.16
N ASP A 328 4.25 11.67 -6.41
CA ASP A 328 3.89 12.88 -5.68
C ASP A 328 2.37 13.06 -5.63
N LYS A 329 1.85 13.68 -4.57
CA LYS A 329 0.41 13.88 -4.37
C LYS A 329 -0.23 14.77 -5.45
N ALA A 330 0.48 15.78 -5.91
CA ALA A 330 -0.02 16.69 -6.95
C ALA A 330 -0.02 16.00 -8.32
N PHE A 331 1.04 15.24 -8.63
CA PHE A 331 1.09 14.43 -9.85
C PHE A 331 0.02 13.33 -9.84
N PHE A 332 -0.22 12.68 -8.72
CA PHE A 332 -1.34 11.74 -8.57
C PHE A 332 -2.69 12.40 -8.91
N ALA A 333 -2.97 13.56 -8.33
CA ALA A 333 -4.22 14.27 -8.59
C ALA A 333 -4.39 14.65 -10.08
N ARG A 334 -3.30 15.10 -10.73
CA ARG A 334 -3.28 15.41 -12.17
C ARG A 334 -3.39 14.15 -13.02
N SER A 335 -2.76 13.05 -12.61
CA SER A 335 -2.81 11.77 -13.29
C SER A 335 -4.23 11.20 -13.37
N LEU A 336 -5.06 11.42 -12.36
CA LEU A 336 -6.49 11.09 -12.42
C LEU A 336 -7.21 11.83 -13.56
N TYR A 337 -6.83 13.07 -13.82
CA TYR A 337 -7.40 13.86 -14.91
C TYR A 337 -6.89 13.42 -16.28
N ILE A 338 -5.58 13.22 -16.41
CA ILE A 338 -4.90 12.88 -17.67
C ILE A 338 -5.31 11.48 -18.13
N ASN A 339 -5.20 10.49 -17.25
CA ASN A 339 -5.36 9.08 -17.58
C ASN A 339 -6.80 8.59 -17.46
N LYS A 340 -7.67 9.32 -16.74
CA LYS A 340 -9.07 8.93 -16.45
C LYS A 340 -9.22 7.45 -16.08
N PRO A 341 -8.46 6.96 -15.08
CA PRO A 341 -8.41 5.54 -14.77
C PRO A 341 -9.71 5.07 -14.11
N ASP A 342 -10.12 3.86 -14.45
CA ASP A 342 -11.27 3.19 -13.82
C ASP A 342 -10.91 2.61 -12.45
N TYR A 343 -9.70 2.04 -12.31
CA TYR A 343 -9.18 1.38 -11.10
C TYR A 343 -7.96 2.11 -10.57
N VAL A 344 -8.02 2.50 -9.29
CA VAL A 344 -6.98 3.33 -8.67
C VAL A 344 -6.70 2.87 -7.24
N PRO A 345 -5.65 2.07 -7.00
CA PRO A 345 -5.15 1.83 -5.66
C PRO A 345 -4.25 3.00 -5.23
N ALA A 346 -4.54 3.61 -4.09
CA ALA A 346 -3.73 4.69 -3.53
C ALA A 346 -3.84 4.71 -2.00
N THR A 347 -2.88 5.32 -1.32
CA THR A 347 -3.00 5.53 0.12
C THR A 347 -4.08 6.56 0.45
N ARG A 348 -4.65 6.50 1.66
CA ARG A 348 -5.66 7.49 2.12
C ARG A 348 -5.14 8.92 2.01
N SER A 349 -3.84 9.11 2.23
CA SER A 349 -3.19 10.43 2.19
C SER A 349 -3.25 11.06 0.80
N PHE A 350 -3.09 10.28 -0.26
CA PHE A 350 -3.21 10.72 -1.64
C PHE A 350 -4.65 11.08 -2.02
N TRP A 351 -5.62 10.25 -1.62
CA TRP A 351 -7.04 10.53 -1.83
C TRP A 351 -7.50 11.81 -1.12
N ILE A 352 -7.10 12.00 0.15
CA ILE A 352 -7.44 13.19 0.93
C ILE A 352 -6.83 14.42 0.28
N TYR A 353 -5.56 14.36 -0.15
CA TYR A 353 -4.89 15.46 -0.84
C TYR A 353 -5.62 15.86 -2.13
N ALA A 354 -5.93 14.90 -3.00
CA ALA A 354 -6.59 15.15 -4.26
C ALA A 354 -7.96 15.83 -4.07
N ILE A 355 -8.71 15.42 -3.04
CA ILE A 355 -10.03 16.00 -2.73
C ILE A 355 -9.91 17.39 -2.11
N LYS A 356 -8.96 17.61 -1.19
CA LYS A 356 -8.74 18.93 -0.56
C LYS A 356 -8.31 19.99 -1.56
N ASN A 357 -7.47 19.61 -2.51
CA ASN A 357 -6.87 20.54 -3.47
C ASN A 357 -7.62 20.66 -4.79
N PHE A 358 -8.72 19.93 -4.95
CA PHE A 358 -9.51 19.92 -6.19
C PHE A 358 -9.97 21.33 -6.61
N ASP A 359 -10.49 22.13 -5.70
CA ASP A 359 -10.96 23.50 -6.00
C ASP A 359 -9.82 24.50 -6.23
N ASN A 360 -8.62 24.21 -5.74
CA ASN A 360 -7.47 25.09 -5.79
C ASN A 360 -6.61 24.89 -7.04
N ASP A 361 -6.67 23.73 -7.66
CA ASP A 361 -5.96 23.43 -8.89
C ASP A 361 -6.79 23.86 -10.10
N LYS A 362 -6.23 24.75 -10.94
CA LYS A 362 -6.92 25.30 -12.13
C LYS A 362 -7.37 24.20 -13.10
N LEU A 363 -6.66 23.09 -13.15
CA LEU A 363 -6.93 21.95 -14.03
C LEU A 363 -8.03 21.06 -13.47
N LEU A 364 -7.94 20.74 -12.19
CA LEU A 364 -8.89 19.86 -11.53
C LEU A 364 -10.25 20.52 -11.36
N LYS A 365 -10.28 21.84 -11.15
CA LYS A 365 -11.50 22.62 -10.86
C LYS A 365 -12.64 22.44 -11.88
N ASN A 366 -12.31 22.21 -13.17
CA ASN A 366 -13.29 22.06 -14.24
C ASN A 366 -13.53 20.60 -14.62
N THR A 367 -13.01 19.64 -13.85
CA THR A 367 -13.13 18.22 -14.13
C THR A 367 -14.18 17.56 -13.24
N ASN A 368 -14.57 16.38 -13.63
CA ASN A 368 -15.32 15.47 -12.78
C ASN A 368 -14.66 14.08 -12.83
N TRP A 369 -14.97 13.23 -11.85
CA TRP A 369 -14.43 11.88 -11.80
C TRP A 369 -15.46 10.82 -12.22
N ALA A 370 -16.32 11.18 -13.18
CA ALA A 370 -17.38 10.31 -13.68
C ALA A 370 -16.85 8.99 -14.29
N PHE A 371 -15.56 8.98 -14.71
CA PHE A 371 -14.84 7.82 -15.26
C PHE A 371 -14.51 6.77 -14.19
N LEU A 372 -14.34 7.16 -12.91
CA LEU A 372 -13.82 6.30 -11.85
C LEU A 372 -14.79 5.18 -11.49
N LYS A 373 -14.31 3.93 -11.41
CA LYS A 373 -15.14 2.76 -11.03
C LYS A 373 -14.71 2.15 -9.70
N ILE A 374 -13.40 1.98 -9.50
CA ILE A 374 -12.84 1.22 -8.38
C ILE A 374 -11.73 2.02 -7.71
N PRO A 375 -12.08 3.05 -6.92
CA PRO A 375 -11.10 3.68 -6.03
C PRO A 375 -10.85 2.78 -4.82
N VAL A 376 -9.57 2.51 -4.54
CA VAL A 376 -9.18 1.65 -3.42
C VAL A 376 -8.20 2.37 -2.51
N SER A 377 -8.49 2.39 -1.21
CA SER A 377 -7.52 2.81 -0.19
C SER A 377 -6.69 1.61 0.23
N VAL A 378 -5.36 1.71 0.08
CA VAL A 378 -4.43 0.61 0.35
C VAL A 378 -3.23 1.06 1.18
N GLY A 379 -2.53 0.10 1.76
CA GLY A 379 -1.22 0.28 2.37
C GLY A 379 -1.22 0.83 3.79
N GLU A 380 -2.30 1.48 4.21
CA GLU A 380 -2.49 1.98 5.58
C GLU A 380 -3.98 1.90 5.99
N ALA A 381 -4.22 1.85 7.30
CA ALA A 381 -5.58 1.83 7.81
C ALA A 381 -6.28 3.16 7.51
N ILE A 382 -7.53 3.11 7.09
CA ILE A 382 -8.39 4.29 6.89
C ILE A 382 -9.44 4.37 8.01
N SER A 383 -9.56 5.52 8.65
CA SER A 383 -10.59 5.75 9.67
C SER A 383 -11.96 5.99 9.03
N GLN A 384 -13.02 5.81 9.81
CA GLN A 384 -14.38 6.10 9.35
C GLN A 384 -14.57 7.59 8.97
N ASN A 385 -13.83 8.47 9.61
CA ASN A 385 -13.91 9.91 9.36
C ASN A 385 -13.27 10.26 8.02
N GLU A 386 -12.09 9.72 7.75
CA GLU A 386 -11.39 9.87 6.46
C GLU A 386 -12.21 9.25 5.32
N GLU A 387 -12.78 8.07 5.54
CA GLU A 387 -13.65 7.41 4.58
C GLU A 387 -14.88 8.28 4.23
N LYS A 388 -15.54 8.86 5.25
CA LYS A 388 -16.67 9.79 5.04
C LYS A 388 -16.25 11.03 4.26
N PHE A 389 -15.10 11.60 4.59
CA PHE A 389 -14.56 12.76 3.89
C PHE A 389 -14.31 12.47 2.41
N ILE A 390 -13.63 11.36 2.10
CA ILE A 390 -13.34 10.93 0.73
C ILE A 390 -14.65 10.70 -0.04
N ASN A 391 -15.62 10.01 0.55
CA ASN A 391 -16.90 9.73 -0.10
C ASN A 391 -17.75 10.98 -0.36
N GLN A 392 -17.65 12.00 0.50
CA GLN A 392 -18.27 13.31 0.25
C GLN A 392 -17.58 14.00 -0.95
N GLY A 393 -16.27 13.92 -1.04
CA GLY A 393 -15.50 14.39 -2.21
C GLY A 393 -15.96 13.68 -3.50
N PHE A 394 -16.07 12.37 -3.49
CA PHE A 394 -16.54 11.59 -4.65
C PHE A 394 -17.95 12.02 -5.11
N ARG A 395 -18.87 12.28 -4.17
CA ARG A 395 -20.21 12.81 -4.51
C ARG A 395 -20.13 14.17 -5.18
N LYS A 396 -19.32 15.10 -4.63
CA LYS A 396 -19.07 16.43 -5.20
C LYS A 396 -18.52 16.33 -6.63
N LEU A 397 -17.59 15.42 -6.86
CA LEU A 397 -16.91 15.20 -8.12
C LEU A 397 -17.66 14.26 -9.08
N LYS A 398 -18.86 13.82 -8.74
CA LYS A 398 -19.70 12.91 -9.54
C LYS A 398 -18.96 11.60 -9.90
N ALA A 399 -18.07 11.11 -9.02
CA ALA A 399 -17.28 9.92 -9.28
C ALA A 399 -18.16 8.72 -9.63
N GLY A 400 -17.82 8.02 -10.71
CA GLY A 400 -18.52 6.83 -11.21
C GLY A 400 -19.83 7.09 -11.94
N LYS A 401 -20.26 8.33 -12.13
CA LYS A 401 -21.58 8.65 -12.69
C LYS A 401 -21.81 8.04 -14.09
N ASP A 402 -20.79 8.05 -14.93
CA ASP A 402 -20.93 7.64 -16.34
C ASP A 402 -20.64 6.15 -16.55
N LYS A 403 -20.09 5.48 -15.56
CA LYS A 403 -19.55 4.11 -15.68
C LYS A 403 -20.28 3.07 -14.83
N LEU A 404 -20.99 3.50 -13.78
CA LEU A 404 -21.61 2.58 -12.84
C LEU A 404 -23.13 2.54 -13.04
N PRO A 405 -23.74 1.36 -12.99
CA PRO A 405 -25.20 1.24 -12.96
C PRO A 405 -25.77 1.91 -11.70
N ARG A 406 -27.00 2.40 -11.77
CA ARG A 406 -27.67 3.12 -10.67
C ARG A 406 -27.53 2.50 -9.27
N PRO A 407 -27.60 1.17 -9.08
CA PRO A 407 -27.47 0.60 -7.75
C PRO A 407 -26.06 0.73 -7.15
N LEU A 408 -25.04 1.02 -7.97
CA LEU A 408 -23.65 1.17 -7.53
C LEU A 408 -23.22 2.65 -7.40
N TYR A 409 -24.09 3.58 -7.80
CA TYR A 409 -23.86 5.02 -7.65
C TYR A 409 -24.69 5.56 -6.47
N PRO A 410 -24.19 6.50 -5.62
CA PRO A 410 -22.89 7.16 -5.72
C PRO A 410 -21.71 6.27 -5.31
N LEU A 411 -20.60 6.44 -6.03
CA LEU A 411 -19.36 5.70 -5.78
C LEU A 411 -18.82 5.98 -4.38
N THR A 412 -18.25 4.96 -3.79
CA THR A 412 -17.59 5.04 -2.48
C THR A 412 -16.22 4.36 -2.53
N ILE A 413 -15.28 4.83 -1.68
CA ILE A 413 -13.96 4.23 -1.62
C ILE A 413 -14.05 2.79 -1.13
N SER A 414 -13.37 1.88 -1.83
CA SER A 414 -13.12 0.52 -1.37
C SER A 414 -11.89 0.49 -0.46
N ILE A 415 -11.75 -0.55 0.34
CA ILE A 415 -10.60 -0.73 1.22
C ILE A 415 -9.91 -2.03 0.82
N GLY A 416 -8.62 -1.93 0.49
CA GLY A 416 -7.75 -3.07 0.26
C GLY A 416 -6.84 -3.30 1.46
N GLY A 417 -6.86 -4.51 2.01
CA GLY A 417 -5.94 -4.94 3.05
C GLY A 417 -4.85 -5.82 2.46
N GLY A 418 -3.61 -5.58 2.87
CA GLY A 418 -2.47 -6.35 2.41
C GLY A 418 -1.14 -5.68 2.70
N ASP A 419 -0.08 -6.37 2.38
CA ASP A 419 1.29 -5.90 2.51
C ASP A 419 2.19 -6.48 1.41
N CYS A 420 3.45 -6.07 1.39
CA CYS A 420 4.40 -6.55 0.41
C CYS A 420 4.69 -8.05 0.57
N GLU A 421 4.70 -8.54 1.79
CA GLU A 421 5.03 -9.92 2.14
C GLU A 421 3.97 -10.94 1.66
N HIS A 422 2.71 -10.52 1.60
CA HIS A 422 1.60 -11.35 1.12
C HIS A 422 1.31 -11.20 -0.40
N GLY A 423 2.17 -10.49 -1.13
CA GLY A 423 2.01 -10.29 -2.56
C GLY A 423 1.00 -9.20 -2.94
N GLY A 424 0.77 -8.22 -2.08
CA GLY A 424 -0.10 -7.07 -2.36
C GLY A 424 -1.43 -7.12 -1.64
N ILE A 425 -2.55 -6.83 -2.33
CA ILE A 425 -3.90 -6.82 -1.75
C ILE A 425 -4.46 -8.24 -1.75
N PHE A 426 -4.76 -8.77 -0.58
CA PHE A 426 -5.37 -10.11 -0.42
C PHE A 426 -6.66 -10.09 0.43
N PHE A 427 -7.04 -8.91 0.95
CA PHE A 427 -8.36 -8.64 1.53
C PHE A 427 -9.00 -7.44 0.85
N THR A 428 -10.31 -7.43 0.76
CA THR A 428 -11.05 -6.29 0.22
C THR A 428 -12.35 -6.01 0.96
N MET A 429 -12.76 -4.76 0.95
CA MET A 429 -14.08 -4.35 1.40
C MET A 429 -14.72 -3.44 0.35
N PHE A 430 -15.70 -3.97 -0.36
CA PHE A 430 -16.56 -3.17 -1.24
C PHE A 430 -17.68 -2.51 -0.42
N LYS A 431 -17.57 -1.21 -0.22
CA LYS A 431 -18.48 -0.46 0.65
C LYS A 431 -19.94 -0.51 0.21
N ILE A 432 -20.20 -0.57 -1.08
CA ILE A 432 -21.56 -0.64 -1.61
C ILE A 432 -22.36 -1.80 -1.00
N LEU A 433 -21.71 -2.96 -0.87
CA LEU A 433 -22.34 -4.11 -0.20
C LEU A 433 -22.58 -3.85 1.28
N ARG A 434 -21.61 -3.21 1.95
CA ARG A 434 -21.72 -2.85 3.36
C ARG A 434 -22.86 -1.86 3.64
N GLU A 435 -23.00 -0.81 2.84
CA GLU A 435 -24.04 0.20 3.01
C GLU A 435 -25.44 -0.37 2.77
N LYS A 436 -25.62 -1.27 1.80
CA LYS A 436 -26.89 -1.93 1.55
C LYS A 436 -27.42 -2.73 2.74
N ILE A 437 -26.51 -3.25 3.58
CA ILE A 437 -26.87 -4.04 4.76
C ILE A 437 -26.69 -3.25 6.07
N SER A 438 -26.43 -1.93 5.97
CA SER A 438 -26.32 -0.98 7.10
C SER A 438 -25.35 -1.41 8.20
N LEU A 439 -24.24 -2.07 7.83
CA LEU A 439 -23.22 -2.51 8.77
C LEU A 439 -22.12 -1.47 8.96
N SER A 440 -21.56 -1.40 10.17
CA SER A 440 -20.33 -0.66 10.43
C SER A 440 -19.15 -1.30 9.70
N LYS A 441 -18.01 -0.58 9.62
CA LYS A 441 -16.78 -1.10 9.04
C LYS A 441 -16.30 -2.38 9.74
N ASP A 442 -16.30 -2.38 11.07
CA ASP A 442 -15.85 -3.50 11.88
C ASP A 442 -16.85 -4.69 11.84
N ASP A 443 -18.14 -4.41 11.81
CA ASP A 443 -19.14 -5.47 11.67
C ASP A 443 -19.13 -6.14 10.29
N PHE A 444 -18.75 -5.42 9.23
CA PHE A 444 -18.59 -6.00 7.91
C PHE A 444 -17.23 -6.72 7.79
N GLY A 445 -16.15 -6.05 8.16
CA GLY A 445 -14.75 -6.53 8.04
C GLY A 445 -14.24 -6.55 6.59
N LEU A 446 -12.99 -6.95 6.43
CA LEU A 446 -12.34 -7.17 5.15
C LEU A 446 -12.56 -8.63 4.72
N VAL A 447 -13.13 -8.82 3.54
CA VAL A 447 -13.37 -10.15 2.96
C VAL A 447 -12.06 -10.68 2.39
N PRO A 448 -11.58 -11.85 2.81
CA PRO A 448 -10.41 -12.47 2.19
C PRO A 448 -10.71 -12.88 0.74
N PHE A 449 -9.73 -12.77 -0.14
CA PHE A 449 -9.85 -13.31 -1.48
C PHE A 449 -9.98 -14.84 -1.45
N GLN A 450 -10.50 -15.40 -2.52
CA GLN A 450 -10.57 -16.84 -2.66
C GLN A 450 -9.16 -17.46 -2.54
N SER A 451 -9.05 -18.57 -1.84
CA SER A 451 -7.77 -19.22 -1.49
C SER A 451 -6.93 -18.49 -0.43
N VAL A 452 -7.40 -17.40 0.16
CA VAL A 452 -6.79 -16.80 1.33
C VAL A 452 -7.51 -17.28 2.58
N GLU A 453 -6.79 -17.98 3.44
CA GLU A 453 -7.25 -18.31 4.77
C GLU A 453 -6.76 -17.23 5.74
N CYS A 454 -7.57 -16.87 6.73
CA CYS A 454 -7.15 -15.94 7.78
C CYS A 454 -7.72 -16.34 9.15
N THR A 455 -6.98 -16.05 10.20
CA THR A 455 -7.42 -16.18 11.58
C THR A 455 -6.72 -15.15 12.47
N ALA A 456 -7.06 -15.11 13.76
CA ALA A 456 -6.32 -14.38 14.77
C ALA A 456 -5.74 -15.38 15.78
N LEU A 457 -4.49 -15.17 16.17
CA LEU A 457 -3.79 -16.02 17.14
C LEU A 457 -3.53 -15.24 18.45
N ARG A 458 -3.65 -15.94 19.57
CA ARG A 458 -3.16 -15.49 20.87
C ARG A 458 -1.63 -15.65 20.94
N GLU A 459 -1.03 -15.09 21.95
CA GLU A 459 0.41 -15.22 22.19
C GLU A 459 0.87 -16.68 22.39
N ASP A 460 0.00 -17.54 22.92
CA ASP A 460 0.28 -18.97 23.11
C ASP A 460 0.12 -19.80 21.80
N GLY A 461 -0.14 -19.17 20.67
CA GLY A 461 -0.35 -19.83 19.37
C GLY A 461 -1.73 -20.46 19.19
N SER A 462 -2.65 -20.33 20.17
CA SER A 462 -4.03 -20.81 20.01
C SER A 462 -4.87 -19.82 19.19
N GLU A 463 -5.86 -20.32 18.43
CA GLU A 463 -6.77 -19.47 17.69
C GLU A 463 -7.70 -18.70 18.62
N CYS A 464 -7.89 -17.41 18.32
CA CYS A 464 -8.87 -16.54 18.97
C CYS A 464 -10.32 -16.94 18.61
N ASN A 465 -11.26 -16.59 19.49
CA ASN A 465 -12.68 -16.66 19.16
C ASN A 465 -13.11 -15.50 18.26
N TYR A 466 -14.34 -15.55 17.71
CA TYR A 466 -14.89 -14.42 16.98
C TYR A 466 -14.95 -13.16 17.83
N GLY A 467 -14.45 -12.03 17.27
CA GLY A 467 -14.39 -10.75 17.94
C GLY A 467 -13.30 -10.62 19.02
N GLU A 468 -12.54 -11.67 19.28
CA GLU A 468 -11.41 -11.63 20.22
C GLU A 468 -10.17 -11.07 19.53
N LEU A 469 -9.58 -10.01 20.13
CA LEU A 469 -8.38 -9.36 19.62
C LEU A 469 -7.18 -10.28 19.74
N GLY A 470 -6.43 -10.43 18.65
CA GLY A 470 -5.20 -11.19 18.58
C GLY A 470 -4.32 -10.73 17.44
N ARG A 471 -3.26 -11.47 17.17
CA ARG A 471 -2.38 -11.29 16.01
C ARG A 471 -3.07 -11.85 14.78
N LEU A 472 -3.41 -10.99 13.82
CA LEU A 472 -3.95 -11.47 12.53
C LEU A 472 -2.87 -12.18 11.73
N VAL A 473 -3.23 -13.34 11.21
CA VAL A 473 -2.39 -14.16 10.34
C VAL A 473 -3.19 -14.61 9.12
N ALA A 474 -2.51 -14.70 7.99
CA ALA A 474 -3.14 -15.14 6.75
C ALA A 474 -2.27 -16.20 6.05
N ASN A 475 -2.89 -16.99 5.22
CA ASN A 475 -2.18 -17.94 4.36
C ASN A 475 -2.70 -17.80 2.93
N SER A 476 -1.79 -17.53 2.01
CA SER A 476 -2.09 -17.30 0.60
C SER A 476 -1.03 -17.95 -0.27
N PRO A 477 -1.40 -18.53 -1.42
CA PRO A 477 -0.42 -18.98 -2.41
C PRO A 477 0.48 -17.86 -2.94
N GLY A 478 0.08 -16.59 -2.76
CA GLY A 478 0.84 -15.41 -3.16
C GLY A 478 1.87 -14.91 -2.13
N ASN A 479 1.97 -15.56 -0.95
CA ASN A 479 2.92 -15.14 0.09
C ASN A 479 4.36 -15.14 -0.44
N MET A 480 5.18 -14.24 0.12
CA MET A 480 6.62 -14.21 -0.15
C MET A 480 7.28 -15.55 0.15
N LYS A 481 8.41 -15.80 -0.49
CA LYS A 481 9.22 -16.99 -0.18
C LYS A 481 9.99 -16.81 1.14
N LYS A 482 10.65 -15.66 1.28
CA LYS A 482 11.48 -15.33 2.46
C LYS A 482 11.94 -13.86 2.42
N TYR A 483 12.45 -13.38 3.52
CA TYR A 483 13.30 -12.19 3.52
C TYR A 483 14.74 -12.56 3.05
N LYS A 484 15.30 -11.76 2.15
CA LYS A 484 16.66 -11.94 1.65
C LYS A 484 17.67 -11.76 2.79
N ASN A 485 18.60 -12.70 2.94
CA ASN A 485 19.66 -12.68 3.93
C ASN A 485 19.20 -12.46 5.40
N ASN A 486 17.94 -12.76 5.70
CA ASN A 486 17.40 -12.59 7.04
C ASN A 486 16.51 -13.79 7.45
N PRO A 487 17.13 -14.95 7.77
CA PRO A 487 16.38 -16.13 8.17
C PRO A 487 15.59 -15.91 9.46
N THR A 488 16.15 -15.19 10.44
CA THR A 488 15.45 -14.91 11.70
C THR A 488 14.16 -14.12 11.48
N ALA A 489 14.14 -13.13 10.60
CA ALA A 489 12.92 -12.40 10.27
C ALA A 489 11.95 -13.29 9.49
N THR A 490 12.45 -14.19 8.65
CA THR A 490 11.63 -15.15 7.90
C THR A 490 10.92 -16.11 8.85
N ASP A 491 11.65 -16.67 9.82
CA ASP A 491 11.09 -17.59 10.82
C ASP A 491 10.04 -16.90 11.71
N LYS A 492 10.25 -15.61 12.05
CA LYS A 492 9.27 -14.81 12.80
C LYS A 492 8.03 -14.47 11.99
N PHE A 493 8.14 -14.38 10.66
CA PHE A 493 7.00 -14.11 9.77
C PHE A 493 6.11 -15.34 9.60
N PHE A 494 6.70 -16.53 9.49
CA PHE A 494 5.96 -17.77 9.37
C PHE A 494 5.71 -18.41 10.73
N ILE A 495 4.53 -18.15 11.30
CA ILE A 495 4.14 -18.55 12.66
C ILE A 495 3.46 -19.92 12.60
N LYS A 496 3.84 -20.83 13.50
CA LYS A 496 3.12 -22.10 13.69
C LYS A 496 2.08 -21.94 14.79
N ASP A 497 0.85 -22.36 14.49
CA ASP A 497 -0.18 -22.49 15.53
C ASP A 497 -0.01 -23.78 16.35
N ASN A 498 -0.83 -23.95 17.37
CA ASN A 498 -0.79 -25.12 18.25
C ASN A 498 -1.15 -26.46 17.56
N ASN A 499 -1.67 -26.39 16.33
CA ASN A 499 -1.97 -27.55 15.50
C ASN A 499 -0.82 -27.84 14.51
N GLY A 500 0.26 -27.07 14.55
CA GLY A 500 1.41 -27.19 13.65
C GLY A 500 1.20 -26.56 12.26
N LYS A 501 0.07 -25.89 12.02
CA LYS A 501 -0.19 -25.18 10.76
C LYS A 501 0.65 -23.91 10.71
N VAL A 502 1.29 -23.68 9.56
CA VAL A 502 2.10 -22.47 9.29
C VAL A 502 1.20 -21.38 8.75
N TRP A 503 1.33 -20.19 9.32
CA TRP A 503 0.65 -18.97 8.94
C TRP A 503 1.64 -17.86 8.64
N ALA A 504 1.29 -16.94 7.75
CA ALA A 504 2.04 -15.72 7.52
C ALA A 504 1.49 -14.57 8.38
N ASP A 505 2.37 -13.86 9.06
CA ASP A 505 2.03 -12.76 9.99
C ASP A 505 1.63 -11.51 9.22
N CYS A 506 0.41 -11.02 9.41
CA CYS A 506 -0.02 -9.73 8.86
C CYS A 506 0.57 -8.52 9.59
N HIS A 507 1.34 -8.71 10.65
CA HIS A 507 1.94 -7.67 11.50
C HIS A 507 0.92 -6.67 12.07
N VAL A 508 -0.34 -7.08 12.26
CA VAL A 508 -1.40 -6.24 12.79
C VAL A 508 -2.20 -6.92 13.88
N TRP A 509 -2.63 -6.13 14.85
CA TRP A 509 -3.68 -6.49 15.78
C TRP A 509 -5.02 -6.48 15.07
N GLY A 510 -5.84 -7.49 15.33
CA GLY A 510 -7.16 -7.57 14.76
C GLY A 510 -7.93 -8.78 15.26
N TYR A 511 -9.04 -9.03 14.63
CA TYR A 511 -9.90 -10.18 14.95
C TYR A 511 -10.69 -10.62 13.73
N ILE A 512 -11.20 -11.84 13.79
CA ILE A 512 -12.18 -12.29 12.82
C ILE A 512 -13.57 -12.02 13.40
N ASN A 513 -14.40 -11.28 12.67
CA ASN A 513 -15.74 -10.99 13.12
C ASN A 513 -16.68 -12.18 12.89
N TYR A 514 -17.92 -12.08 13.41
CA TYR A 514 -18.92 -13.14 13.30
C TYR A 514 -19.32 -13.51 11.86
N ARG A 515 -18.89 -12.75 10.86
CA ARG A 515 -19.09 -13.05 9.43
C ARG A 515 -17.94 -13.86 8.82
N GLY A 516 -16.86 -14.09 9.57
CA GLY A 516 -15.64 -14.72 9.09
C GLY A 516 -14.70 -13.76 8.38
N ASN A 517 -14.95 -12.45 8.46
CA ASN A 517 -14.14 -11.42 7.81
C ASN A 517 -13.11 -10.85 8.78
N ALA A 518 -11.95 -10.43 8.26
CA ALA A 518 -10.87 -9.85 9.05
C ALA A 518 -11.16 -8.38 9.42
N VAL A 519 -10.94 -8.01 10.66
CA VAL A 519 -11.00 -6.63 11.15
C VAL A 519 -9.60 -6.24 11.59
N MET A 520 -8.92 -5.43 10.80
CA MET A 520 -7.59 -4.91 11.10
C MET A 520 -7.71 -3.67 11.99
N LYS A 521 -6.93 -3.58 13.07
CA LYS A 521 -6.97 -2.48 14.04
C LYS A 521 -5.71 -1.61 14.00
N GLY A 522 -4.56 -2.16 14.32
CA GLY A 522 -3.31 -1.42 14.38
C GLY A 522 -2.10 -2.32 14.20
N ARG A 523 -0.93 -1.72 13.98
CA ARG A 523 0.31 -2.48 13.81
C ARG A 523 0.80 -3.04 15.13
N ILE A 524 1.32 -4.26 15.11
CA ILE A 524 2.09 -4.86 16.21
C ILE A 524 3.45 -4.18 16.26
N GLY A 525 3.93 -3.89 17.48
CA GLY A 525 5.16 -3.14 17.74
C GLY A 525 4.92 -1.64 17.93
N ASN A 526 3.66 -1.21 18.01
CA ASN A 526 3.26 0.16 18.33
C ASN A 526 2.33 0.15 19.56
N GLU A 527 2.92 -0.16 20.73
CA GLU A 527 2.24 -0.28 22.01
C GLU A 527 2.95 0.56 23.08
N PHE A 528 2.24 0.84 24.18
CA PHE A 528 2.79 1.35 25.44
C PHE A 528 2.94 0.22 26.43
N HIS A 529 3.96 0.29 27.28
CA HIS A 529 4.12 -0.61 28.43
C HIS A 529 3.42 0.00 29.65
N LEU A 530 2.44 -0.72 30.19
CA LEU A 530 1.77 -0.33 31.41
C LEU A 530 2.58 -0.75 32.65
N LEU A 531 2.29 -0.14 33.78
CA LEU A 531 2.99 -0.42 35.07
C LEU A 531 2.85 -1.89 35.53
N ASP A 532 1.79 -2.57 35.13
CA ASP A 532 1.56 -3.99 35.39
C ASP A 532 2.29 -4.93 34.40
N GLY A 533 3.08 -4.38 33.48
CA GLY A 533 3.80 -5.11 32.43
C GLY A 533 2.95 -5.49 31.22
N SER A 534 1.66 -5.14 31.19
CA SER A 534 0.81 -5.39 30.02
C SER A 534 1.08 -4.38 28.89
N LEU A 535 0.78 -4.78 27.65
CA LEU A 535 0.89 -3.93 26.46
C LEU A 535 -0.44 -3.22 26.19
N TYR A 536 -0.37 -1.92 25.88
CA TYR A 536 -1.50 -1.09 25.53
C TYR A 536 -1.33 -0.56 24.10
N PRO A 537 -2.01 -1.12 23.08
CA PRO A 537 -1.88 -0.70 21.69
C PRO A 537 -2.31 0.76 21.46
N THR A 538 -1.52 1.52 20.70
CA THR A 538 -1.76 2.94 20.42
C THR A 538 -3.10 3.20 19.72
N PHE A 539 -3.58 2.26 18.90
CA PHE A 539 -4.85 2.40 18.19
C PHE A 539 -6.07 2.50 19.13
N LEU A 540 -5.97 2.01 20.36
CA LEU A 540 -7.05 2.13 21.34
C LEU A 540 -7.28 3.59 21.75
N ILE A 541 -6.21 4.40 21.77
CA ILE A 541 -6.31 5.85 21.99
C ILE A 541 -6.91 6.53 20.75
N SER A 542 -6.38 6.23 19.57
CA SER A 542 -6.90 6.81 18.32
C SER A 542 -8.37 6.46 18.07
N ASP A 543 -8.83 5.24 18.38
CA ASP A 543 -10.24 4.85 18.24
C ASP A 543 -11.17 5.71 19.13
N ILE A 544 -10.73 6.11 20.34
CA ILE A 544 -11.50 6.99 21.23
C ILE A 544 -11.60 8.40 20.65
N ILE A 545 -10.51 8.92 20.10
CA ILE A 545 -10.44 10.26 19.51
C ILE A 545 -11.28 10.33 18.23
N LEU A 546 -11.16 9.33 17.37
CA LEU A 546 -11.88 9.24 16.10
C LEU A 546 -13.40 9.05 16.24
N LYS A 547 -13.91 8.75 17.45
CA LYS A 547 -15.36 8.81 17.73
C LYS A 547 -15.95 10.21 17.51
N ASP A 548 -15.12 11.26 17.56
CA ASP A 548 -15.55 12.62 17.19
C ASP A 548 -15.52 12.83 15.67
N THR A 549 -16.47 12.20 15.00
CA THR A 549 -16.57 12.24 13.53
C THR A 549 -16.92 13.61 12.97
N LYS A 550 -17.38 14.54 13.83
CA LYS A 550 -17.79 15.90 13.42
C LYS A 550 -16.61 16.86 13.38
N ASN A 551 -15.61 16.64 14.21
CA ASN A 551 -14.53 17.58 14.40
C ASN A 551 -13.16 17.03 13.97
N ILE A 552 -12.94 15.72 14.13
CA ILE A 552 -11.67 15.08 13.81
C ILE A 552 -11.74 14.40 12.43
N LEU A 553 -10.81 14.73 11.56
CA LEU A 553 -10.64 14.08 10.26
C LEU A 553 -9.74 12.85 10.38
N SER A 554 -8.54 13.06 10.92
CA SER A 554 -7.48 12.06 11.00
C SER A 554 -6.84 12.04 12.38
N CYS A 555 -6.37 10.88 12.81
CA CYS A 555 -5.62 10.72 14.05
C CYS A 555 -4.59 9.60 13.89
N GLU A 556 -3.38 9.82 14.43
CA GLU A 556 -2.33 8.82 14.60
C GLU A 556 -1.75 8.98 15.99
N VAL A 557 -1.47 7.89 16.69
CA VAL A 557 -0.86 7.93 18.03
C VAL A 557 0.47 7.23 17.98
N VAL A 558 1.51 7.91 18.44
CA VAL A 558 2.88 7.37 18.49
C VAL A 558 3.40 7.35 19.93
N ASN A 559 4.34 6.46 20.18
CA ASN A 559 5.01 6.31 21.47
C ASN A 559 6.35 7.03 21.42
N VAL A 560 6.46 8.18 22.10
CA VAL A 560 7.67 8.99 22.17
C VAL A 560 8.35 8.80 23.51
N LEU A 561 9.64 8.50 23.51
CA LEU A 561 10.43 8.48 24.73
C LEU A 561 10.89 9.91 25.08
N ASP A 562 10.62 10.36 26.30
CA ASP A 562 11.19 11.60 26.81
C ASP A 562 12.70 11.43 27.18
N ASN A 563 13.33 12.49 27.63
CA ASN A 563 14.75 12.48 27.96
C ASN A 563 15.10 11.56 29.16
N SER A 564 14.11 11.14 29.94
CA SER A 564 14.26 10.19 31.06
C SER A 564 13.92 8.76 30.67
N GLY A 565 13.55 8.50 29.40
CA GLY A 565 13.16 7.20 28.89
C GLY A 565 11.71 6.81 29.22
N VAL A 566 10.88 7.76 29.65
CA VAL A 566 9.45 7.54 29.90
C VAL A 566 8.67 7.61 28.60
N GLU A 567 7.79 6.63 28.40
CA GLU A 567 6.87 6.60 27.25
C GLU A 567 5.77 7.67 27.38
N ILE A 568 5.63 8.47 26.34
CA ILE A 568 4.64 9.55 26.25
C ILE A 568 3.79 9.35 25.01
N PRO A 569 2.46 9.22 25.15
CA PRO A 569 1.56 9.19 24.02
C PRO A 569 1.49 10.55 23.34
N VAL A 570 1.95 10.64 22.10
CA VAL A 570 1.77 11.84 21.26
C VAL A 570 0.67 11.55 20.25
N VAL A 571 -0.40 12.33 20.36
CA VAL A 571 -1.59 12.24 19.52
C VAL A 571 -1.49 13.25 18.38
N HIS A 572 -1.06 12.79 17.24
CA HIS A 572 -1.09 13.56 16.00
C HIS A 572 -2.51 13.55 15.43
N PHE A 573 -3.10 14.71 15.20
CA PHE A 573 -4.46 14.76 14.67
C PHE A 573 -4.68 15.94 13.71
N GLU A 574 -5.69 15.79 12.86
CA GLU A 574 -6.13 16.80 11.91
C GLU A 574 -7.62 17.03 12.08
N LEU A 575 -8.04 18.31 12.04
CA LEU A 575 -9.44 18.68 12.16
C LEU A 575 -10.19 18.54 10.82
N GLN A 576 -11.50 18.34 10.90
CA GLN A 576 -12.39 18.52 9.76
C GLN A 576 -12.28 19.97 9.25
N PRO A 577 -12.44 20.23 7.94
CA PRO A 577 -12.35 21.57 7.39
C PRO A 577 -13.21 22.59 8.16
N ASN A 578 -12.68 23.81 8.36
CA ASN A 578 -13.33 24.94 9.04
C ASN A 578 -13.63 24.73 10.55
N LYS A 579 -12.87 23.86 11.24
CA LYS A 579 -13.02 23.62 12.69
C LYS A 579 -11.97 24.30 13.57
N ASP A 580 -10.96 24.92 13.00
CA ASP A 580 -9.80 25.50 13.72
C ASP A 580 -10.22 26.50 14.82
N LYS A 581 -11.26 27.30 14.58
CA LYS A 581 -11.78 28.30 15.56
C LYS A 581 -12.33 27.67 16.85
N LYS A 582 -12.53 26.35 16.90
CA LYS A 582 -13.10 25.61 18.05
C LYS A 582 -12.13 24.64 18.70
N ILE A 583 -10.83 24.77 18.41
CA ILE A 583 -9.81 23.80 18.82
C ILE A 583 -9.84 23.49 20.32
N PHE A 584 -9.92 24.52 21.18
CA PHE A 584 -9.91 24.33 22.62
C PHE A 584 -11.13 23.54 23.12
N ASN A 585 -12.35 23.84 22.63
CA ASN A 585 -13.55 23.07 22.98
C ASN A 585 -13.48 21.62 22.49
N ILE A 586 -12.84 21.40 21.35
CA ILE A 586 -12.62 20.06 20.79
C ILE A 586 -11.64 19.28 21.66
N LEU A 587 -10.52 19.89 22.04
CA LEU A 587 -9.52 19.28 22.92
C LEU A 587 -10.10 18.95 24.30
N ASP A 588 -10.88 19.84 24.91
CA ASP A 588 -11.57 19.59 26.19
C ASP A 588 -12.51 18.37 26.08
N SER A 589 -13.28 18.27 25.00
CA SER A 589 -14.17 17.13 24.77
C SER A 589 -13.40 15.81 24.54
N ILE A 590 -12.28 15.87 23.84
CA ILE A 590 -11.39 14.70 23.62
C ILE A 590 -10.77 14.28 24.93
N ASN A 591 -10.20 15.22 25.69
CA ASN A 591 -9.58 14.94 26.97
C ASN A 591 -10.55 14.31 27.98
N ALA A 592 -11.78 14.81 28.07
CA ALA A 592 -12.79 14.20 28.92
C ALA A 592 -13.08 12.73 28.57
N ARG A 593 -13.06 12.38 27.29
CA ARG A 593 -13.20 10.98 26.84
C ARG A 593 -11.96 10.15 27.16
N ILE A 594 -10.78 10.71 26.94
CA ILE A 594 -9.51 10.04 27.26
C ILE A 594 -9.45 9.71 28.75
N GLN A 595 -9.73 10.67 29.63
CA GLN A 595 -9.72 10.48 31.09
C GLN A 595 -10.73 9.42 31.55
N LYS A 596 -11.79 9.19 30.79
CA LYS A 596 -12.80 8.20 31.09
C LYS A 596 -12.44 6.78 30.64
N TYR A 597 -11.73 6.61 29.53
CA TYR A 597 -11.58 5.32 28.87
C TYR A 597 -10.15 4.81 28.75
N ILE A 598 -9.14 5.67 28.97
CA ILE A 598 -7.72 5.31 28.89
C ILE A 598 -7.15 5.13 30.29
N PRO A 599 -6.21 4.18 30.51
CA PRO A 599 -5.50 4.06 31.79
C PRO A 599 -4.89 5.41 32.22
N LYS A 600 -5.07 5.78 33.49
CA LYS A 600 -4.65 7.08 34.02
C LYS A 600 -3.15 7.35 33.82
N GLU A 601 -2.34 6.32 33.88
CA GLU A 601 -0.88 6.38 33.69
C GLU A 601 -0.49 6.82 32.26
N LEU A 602 -1.34 6.58 31.27
CA LEU A 602 -1.19 7.10 29.90
C LEU A 602 -1.96 8.41 29.70
N ALA A 603 -3.22 8.45 30.17
CA ALA A 603 -4.12 9.58 29.95
C ALA A 603 -3.53 10.92 30.44
N ASN A 604 -2.82 10.91 31.58
CA ASN A 604 -2.21 12.10 32.17
C ASN A 604 -0.92 12.57 31.47
N LYS A 605 -0.35 11.75 30.58
CA LYS A 605 0.88 12.07 29.84
C LYS A 605 0.62 12.47 28.40
N ILE A 606 -0.62 12.39 27.90
CA ILE A 606 -0.94 12.64 26.49
C ILE A 606 -0.56 14.06 26.07
N VAL A 607 0.16 14.13 24.98
CA VAL A 607 0.44 15.36 24.26
C VAL A 607 -0.33 15.35 22.94
N PHE A 608 -1.02 16.43 22.60
CA PHE A 608 -1.75 16.60 21.36
C PHE A 608 -0.94 17.43 20.38
N ARG A 609 -0.76 16.92 19.16
CA ARG A 609 -0.07 17.60 18.06
C ARG A 609 -1.08 17.86 16.93
N LEU A 610 -1.39 19.15 16.69
CA LEU A 610 -2.30 19.54 15.62
C LEU A 610 -1.55 19.67 14.31
N HIS A 611 -2.05 19.01 13.28
CA HIS A 611 -1.66 19.20 11.88
C HIS A 611 -2.72 19.97 11.11
N GLY A 612 -2.30 20.79 10.12
CA GLY A 612 -3.23 21.53 9.26
C GLY A 612 -2.52 22.50 8.31
N GLY A 613 -3.21 22.94 7.27
CA GLY A 613 -2.63 23.83 6.25
C GLY A 613 -1.50 23.14 5.49
N ASN A 614 -0.30 23.72 5.53
CA ASN A 614 0.91 23.18 4.93
C ASN A 614 1.62 22.14 5.83
N ASP A 615 1.24 22.05 7.09
CA ASP A 615 1.75 21.10 8.07
C ASP A 615 0.92 19.82 8.00
N SER A 616 1.32 18.89 7.16
CA SER A 616 0.67 17.58 6.99
C SER A 616 1.45 16.48 7.69
N PHE A 617 0.80 15.35 7.96
CA PHE A 617 1.49 14.17 8.46
C PHE A 617 2.67 13.79 7.58
N SER A 618 3.82 13.51 8.21
CA SER A 618 5.00 12.99 7.52
C SER A 618 4.75 11.62 6.92
N LEU A 619 5.24 11.39 5.70
CA LEU A 619 4.99 10.16 4.95
C LEU A 619 6.29 9.40 4.69
N THR A 620 6.17 8.07 4.55
CA THR A 620 7.22 7.20 4.02
C THR A 620 7.39 7.40 2.51
N GLY A 621 8.48 6.91 1.93
CA GLY A 621 8.70 6.90 0.47
C GLY A 621 7.57 6.22 -0.33
N CYS A 622 6.77 5.36 0.30
CA CYS A 622 5.57 4.75 -0.29
C CYS A 622 4.26 5.49 0.07
N GLY A 623 4.31 6.73 0.55
CA GLY A 623 3.15 7.58 0.82
C GLY A 623 2.28 7.19 2.02
N LYS A 624 2.74 6.26 2.86
CA LYS A 624 2.09 5.90 4.13
C LYS A 624 2.52 6.87 5.22
N ARG A 625 1.71 7.07 6.25
CA ARG A 625 2.15 7.83 7.42
C ARG A 625 3.36 7.16 8.07
N SER A 626 4.40 7.96 8.31
CA SER A 626 5.64 7.50 8.91
C SER A 626 5.56 7.61 10.43
N VAL A 627 5.35 6.51 11.11
CA VAL A 627 5.36 6.48 12.59
C VAL A 627 6.70 6.98 13.12
N LEU A 628 7.83 6.57 12.52
CA LEU A 628 9.16 7.04 12.92
C LEU A 628 9.32 8.56 12.79
N ALA A 629 8.92 9.13 11.66
CA ALA A 629 9.02 10.58 11.48
C ALA A 629 8.11 11.33 12.45
N LEU A 630 6.93 10.79 12.78
CA LEU A 630 6.04 11.37 13.78
C LEU A 630 6.61 11.24 15.21
N GLU A 631 7.31 10.16 15.51
CA GLU A 631 8.06 10.01 16.79
C GLU A 631 9.22 11.02 16.85
N ASP A 632 9.93 11.24 15.75
CA ASP A 632 11.07 12.17 15.66
C ASP A 632 10.64 13.64 15.75
N GLU A 633 9.41 13.99 15.32
CA GLU A 633 8.84 15.31 15.52
C GLU A 633 8.73 15.69 17.01
N LYS A 634 8.61 14.71 17.90
CA LYS A 634 8.48 14.88 19.34
C LYS A 634 7.47 15.98 19.71
N PHE A 635 7.93 17.01 20.43
CA PHE A 635 7.14 18.15 20.87
C PHE A 635 7.37 19.37 19.95
N ALA A 636 7.14 19.19 18.65
CA ALA A 636 7.23 20.27 17.67
C ALA A 636 6.20 21.39 17.93
N SER A 637 6.15 22.40 17.08
CA SER A 637 5.16 23.47 17.16
C SER A 637 3.71 22.94 17.11
N ASN A 638 2.74 23.68 17.62
CA ASN A 638 1.32 23.30 17.71
C ASN A 638 1.02 22.06 18.60
N CYS A 639 1.80 21.89 19.67
CA CYS A 639 1.54 20.88 20.69
C CYS A 639 0.74 21.44 21.87
N PHE A 640 -0.12 20.61 22.46
CA PHE A 640 -0.96 20.93 23.60
C PHE A 640 -0.89 19.79 24.62
N LYS A 641 -0.91 20.12 25.89
CA LYS A 641 -1.08 19.15 26.99
C LYS A 641 -1.98 19.71 28.06
N TYR A 642 -2.55 18.85 28.88
CA TYR A 642 -3.25 19.24 30.10
C TYR A 642 -2.30 19.13 31.29
N ASP A 643 -2.27 20.19 32.12
CA ASP A 643 -1.54 20.16 33.39
C ASP A 643 -2.30 19.31 34.45
N GLN A 644 -1.70 19.17 35.63
CA GLN A 644 -2.29 18.43 36.74
C GLN A 644 -3.60 19.01 37.27
N ASN A 645 -3.87 20.30 36.98
CA ASN A 645 -5.08 21.02 37.37
C ASN A 645 -6.16 20.95 36.27
N GLY A 646 -5.90 20.25 35.17
CA GLY A 646 -6.80 20.16 34.02
C GLY A 646 -6.83 21.43 33.16
N SER A 647 -5.83 22.30 33.25
CA SER A 647 -5.65 23.45 32.38
C SER A 647 -4.88 23.06 31.12
N LEU A 648 -5.33 23.56 29.96
CA LEU A 648 -4.67 23.29 28.70
C LEU A 648 -3.46 24.22 28.52
N GLU A 649 -2.28 23.65 28.32
CA GLU A 649 -1.04 24.32 28.01
C GLU A 649 -0.71 24.13 26.52
N PHE A 650 -0.36 25.24 25.85
CA PHE A 650 0.21 25.20 24.51
C PHE A 650 1.73 25.12 24.62
N ILE A 651 2.30 24.08 24.05
CA ILE A 651 3.74 23.84 24.02
C ILE A 651 4.26 24.27 22.65
N ASN A 652 5.19 25.23 22.65
CA ASN A 652 5.99 25.57 21.49
C ASN A 652 7.46 25.53 21.91
N ASN A 653 8.37 25.30 21.00
CA ASN A 653 9.82 25.27 21.27
C ASN A 653 10.31 26.56 21.99
N ASP A 654 9.60 27.69 21.82
CA ASP A 654 9.97 28.98 22.37
C ASP A 654 9.01 29.54 23.43
N TYR A 655 7.77 28.97 23.58
CA TYR A 655 6.75 29.54 24.46
C TYR A 655 5.80 28.49 25.04
N THR A 656 5.43 28.67 26.29
CA THR A 656 4.31 27.94 26.90
C THR A 656 3.11 28.86 27.02
N TYR A 657 1.94 28.45 26.53
CA TYR A 657 0.67 29.14 26.68
C TYR A 657 -0.25 28.36 27.59
N SER A 658 -0.90 29.00 28.55
CA SER A 658 -1.93 28.33 29.35
C SER A 658 -3.33 28.84 28.98
N TYR A 659 -4.25 27.94 28.87
CA TYR A 659 -5.69 28.20 28.70
C TYR A 659 -6.44 27.86 29.98
N GLN A 660 -7.01 28.89 30.62
CA GLN A 660 -7.88 28.71 31.78
C GLN A 660 -9.34 28.85 31.35
N LYS A 661 -10.15 27.83 31.65
CA LYS A 661 -11.59 27.85 31.42
C LYS A 661 -12.23 28.85 32.39
N LYS A 662 -12.58 30.08 31.95
CA LYS A 662 -13.46 30.98 32.71
C LYS A 662 -14.89 30.79 32.26
N SER A 663 -15.80 30.71 33.23
CA SER A 663 -17.25 30.65 33.03
C SER A 663 -17.75 31.89 32.29
N SER A 664 -17.69 31.91 30.98
CA SER A 664 -18.30 32.79 29.97
C SER A 664 -17.43 33.60 29.01
N LYS A 665 -16.09 33.65 29.11
CA LYS A 665 -15.23 34.22 28.06
C LYS A 665 -13.83 33.60 28.05
N GLU A 666 -13.53 32.88 26.97
CA GLU A 666 -12.23 32.28 26.73
C GLU A 666 -11.17 33.33 26.39
N LYS A 667 -10.11 33.40 27.18
CA LYS A 667 -8.89 34.17 26.83
C LYS A 667 -7.66 33.32 26.99
N CYS A 668 -6.93 33.14 25.89
CA CYS A 668 -5.58 32.57 25.90
C CYS A 668 -4.63 33.64 26.46
N LYS A 669 -3.90 33.35 27.53
CA LYS A 669 -2.85 34.24 28.07
C LYS A 669 -1.48 33.65 27.73
N LYS A 670 -0.63 34.50 27.20
CA LYS A 670 0.80 34.25 27.02
C LYS A 670 1.47 34.27 28.40
N VAL A 671 2.15 33.16 28.76
CA VAL A 671 2.98 33.11 29.96
C VAL A 671 4.43 33.18 29.49
N GLN A 672 5.12 34.23 29.91
CA GLN A 672 6.54 34.41 29.63
C GLN A 672 7.37 33.50 30.53
#